data_63a44df3b6a3fff39a27474b7ad16025
#
_entry.id   63a44df3b6a3fff39a27474b7ad16025
#
_cell.length_a   1.000
_cell.length_b   1.000
_cell.length_c   1.000
_cell.angle_alpha   90.00
_cell.angle_beta   90.00
_cell.angle_gamma   90.00
#
_symmetry.space_group_name_H-M   'P 1'
#
loop_
_entity.id
_entity.type
_entity.pdbx_description
1 polymer ?
#
loop_
_entity_poly.entity_id
_entity_poly.type
_entity_poly.pdbx_seq_one_letter_code
_entity_poly.pdbx_strand_id
1 'polypeptide(L)'
;MGRRCLLWFEVAAFLLLVASATLFAQTSSGTLRGTVADPTGAVIPGAVVTATSADGQKTSSVTDNVGNYEIKGLAAGTYTVNANAKGFSVSQQQNVAVAPGQAQKLDIALAIQVEKEKVEVQDQGTNVDVSPENNAGAIILKGKDLEALSDDPDELMTELQALAGPSAGPNGGQIYIDGFSGGQLPPKSSIREIRLNQNPFSAEYDKVGYGRIEILTKPGTDHLHGQVMVSGNDSSFNSNWNPFNTPQPPYHSELYSGNINGPLGKKASFFFTAERRNINQNSVINATVLDSNFNPVPFSEAISNPRTRTSISPRIDIQLGQNNTLTARYEYEKNAQDNQGVGQFSLASQAYNDDQTENTLQISDTQILSPNVVNETRFEYDRDTDNQLPQSASFTTSVLGAFIGGGNPQGLLKDVQNHYELQNYTSIVHGKHFIKFGARLRVITDSNRSTGNFNGTFTFPSIQAYQVTQLGLQAGLTPAQSRASCLAASPNPQAAQCGANQFSITYGQPLSTVDMVDVGPYVQDDWRIRPNLTLSYGLRFESQNDTGDHADFAPRLGIAWGLGGGKNPPKTVLRGGFGVFYDRFTYNLDLQQERLNGITQQRTIVQFPDFYPAIPPAGTIQGPQSPTIYQVNPNLKSPRTIQSAASIERQVTKSATISVTYLNSFGNNQFITRNINAPEPGTFPPTSDRPFGGTTNIYQYSSKAIFRQNQVIVNARVNVAAKVSLFGFYTLNYSNSDTSGASSFPSNSYNLMQDYGRASFDIRQRVFVGGTITLPYAFQLNPFLAVNSGGPFNVTVGQDLNADSIFNDRPGFANGNTPANDTRTTSLGDFNVAPAGESVIPINYGDGPAAVSLNLRLSRTFGFGPEVKGGAARGPGGGSGGGPGGYGGGGRGGPPGGGLAGRGLSGAGGNPFGQNAAVSRRYNLTLTASARNIFNHINYGTPVGNLNSPVFGESNSLASGPFSSGNSIRRIDLQMTFSF
;
A
#
# COMPACT_ATOMS: atom_id res chain seq x y z
N MET A 1 48.30 -16.72 70.44
CA MET A 1 47.62 -18.03 70.27
C MET A 1 46.15 -18.02 70.81
N GLY A 2 45.55 -16.91 71.00
CA GLY A 2 44.22 -16.81 71.66
C GLY A 2 42.99 -16.50 70.83
N ARG A 3 43.12 -16.28 69.49
CA ARG A 3 41.93 -15.86 68.64
C ARG A 3 41.43 -16.92 67.62
N ARG A 4 42.14 -18.06 67.49
CA ARG A 4 41.79 -19.15 66.57
C ARG A 4 40.93 -20.28 67.23
N CYS A 5 40.95 -20.37 68.55
CA CYS A 5 40.13 -21.39 69.27
C CYS A 5 38.66 -20.95 69.47
N LEU A 6 38.33 -19.63 69.55
CA LEU A 6 36.96 -19.17 69.74
C LEU A 6 36.09 -19.33 68.47
N LEU A 7 36.72 -19.16 67.30
CA LEU A 7 35.96 -19.29 66.03
C LEU A 7 35.55 -20.74 65.72
N TRP A 8 36.31 -21.71 66.16
CA TRP A 8 36.00 -23.14 66.02
C TRP A 8 34.92 -23.62 67.01
N PHE A 9 34.80 -22.93 68.16
CA PHE A 9 33.75 -23.24 69.11
C PHE A 9 32.39 -22.67 68.70
N GLU A 10 32.34 -21.50 68.10
CA GLU A 10 31.11 -20.91 67.56
C GLU A 10 30.62 -21.65 66.31
N VAL A 11 31.51 -22.08 65.43
CA VAL A 11 31.17 -22.89 64.26
C VAL A 11 30.67 -24.29 64.65
N ALA A 12 31.31 -24.91 65.67
CA ALA A 12 30.84 -26.20 66.18
C ALA A 12 29.49 -26.10 66.94
N ALA A 13 29.25 -25.02 67.67
CA ALA A 13 27.95 -24.75 68.29
C ALA A 13 26.85 -24.44 67.30
N PHE A 14 27.17 -23.74 66.19
CA PHE A 14 26.22 -23.46 65.11
C PHE A 14 25.87 -24.73 64.31
N LEU A 15 26.86 -25.60 64.06
CA LEU A 15 26.64 -26.90 63.41
C LEU A 15 25.86 -27.88 64.27
N LEU A 16 25.99 -27.84 65.59
CA LEU A 16 25.16 -28.64 66.51
C LEU A 16 23.73 -28.10 66.69
N LEU A 17 23.54 -26.79 66.56
CA LEU A 17 22.19 -26.20 66.57
C LEU A 17 21.42 -26.47 65.25
N VAL A 18 22.14 -26.57 64.12
CA VAL A 18 21.53 -26.93 62.81
C VAL A 18 21.21 -28.44 62.75
N ALA A 19 22.00 -29.29 63.41
CA ALA A 19 21.72 -30.72 63.44
C ALA A 19 20.56 -31.14 64.36
N SER A 20 20.13 -30.26 65.29
CA SER A 20 18.98 -30.52 66.16
C SER A 20 17.63 -30.08 65.68
N ALA A 21 17.57 -29.42 64.49
CA ALA A 21 16.30 -28.98 63.86
C ALA A 21 15.70 -29.96 62.84
N THR A 22 16.31 -31.15 62.64
CA THR A 22 15.80 -32.12 61.62
C THR A 22 15.05 -33.33 62.20
N LEU A 23 14.54 -33.25 63.41
CA LEU A 23 13.87 -34.40 64.03
C LEU A 23 12.39 -34.15 64.41
N PHE A 24 11.65 -33.39 63.57
CA PHE A 24 10.16 -33.43 63.71
C PHE A 24 9.55 -33.08 62.36
N ALA A 25 9.11 -34.06 61.61
CA ALA A 25 7.90 -34.19 60.84
C ALA A 25 8.01 -35.31 59.79
N GLN A 26 8.00 -36.56 60.25
CA GLN A 26 7.46 -37.61 59.40
C GLN A 26 5.93 -37.48 59.41
N THR A 27 5.37 -36.56 58.61
CA THR A 27 3.96 -36.69 58.21
C THR A 27 3.90 -37.93 57.32
N SER A 28 3.18 -38.97 57.73
CA SER A 28 2.93 -40.14 56.91
C SER A 28 2.19 -39.73 55.64
N SER A 29 2.94 -39.57 54.56
CA SER A 29 2.43 -39.20 53.24
C SER A 29 1.79 -40.40 52.58
N GLY A 30 0.67 -40.20 51.91
CA GLY A 30 0.01 -41.17 51.06
C GLY A 30 0.55 -41.15 49.62
N THR A 31 0.18 -42.14 48.86
CA THR A 31 0.53 -42.27 47.43
C THR A 31 -0.74 -42.46 46.61
N LEU A 32 -0.86 -41.75 45.49
CA LEU A 32 -1.91 -41.96 44.52
C LEU A 32 -1.30 -42.66 43.29
N ARG A 33 -1.83 -43.79 42.85
CA ARG A 33 -1.39 -44.54 41.69
C ARG A 33 -2.55 -45.12 40.89
N GLY A 34 -2.33 -45.41 39.61
CA GLY A 34 -3.35 -45.99 38.74
C GLY A 34 -2.93 -45.98 37.31
N THR A 35 -3.86 -46.29 36.40
CA THR A 35 -3.65 -46.28 34.99
C THR A 35 -4.48 -45.19 34.30
N VAL A 36 -3.96 -44.61 33.23
CA VAL A 36 -4.71 -43.72 32.33
C VAL A 36 -4.92 -44.44 31.02
N ALA A 37 -6.21 -44.65 30.67
CA ALA A 37 -6.60 -45.33 29.45
C ALA A 37 -7.68 -44.56 28.67
N ASP A 38 -7.92 -44.92 27.43
CA ASP A 38 -9.04 -44.40 26.66
C ASP A 38 -10.33 -45.22 26.92
N PRO A 39 -11.51 -44.82 26.42
CA PRO A 39 -12.76 -45.53 26.65
C PRO A 39 -12.78 -46.97 26.11
N THR A 40 -11.84 -47.32 25.24
CA THR A 40 -11.71 -48.70 24.72
C THR A 40 -10.77 -49.56 25.57
N GLY A 41 -10.13 -48.99 26.58
CA GLY A 41 -9.18 -49.63 27.47
C GLY A 41 -7.73 -49.57 26.99
N ALA A 42 -7.44 -48.88 25.89
CA ALA A 42 -6.06 -48.69 25.45
C ALA A 42 -5.34 -47.69 26.34
N VAL A 43 -4.18 -48.06 26.86
CA VAL A 43 -3.40 -47.23 27.78
C VAL A 43 -2.81 -45.99 27.09
N ILE A 44 -2.71 -44.92 27.81
CA ILE A 44 -2.24 -43.62 27.28
C ILE A 44 -0.89 -43.28 27.93
N PRO A 45 0.24 -43.46 27.22
CA PRO A 45 1.56 -43.04 27.68
C PRO A 45 1.69 -41.51 27.60
N GLY A 46 2.47 -40.92 28.48
CA GLY A 46 2.77 -39.49 28.48
C GLY A 46 1.62 -38.59 28.97
N ALA A 47 0.57 -39.13 29.51
CA ALA A 47 -0.50 -38.35 30.14
C ALA A 47 -0.01 -37.70 31.45
N VAL A 48 -0.32 -36.42 31.64
CA VAL A 48 0.02 -35.68 32.86
C VAL A 48 -1.14 -35.81 33.84
N VAL A 49 -0.88 -36.41 35.00
CA VAL A 49 -1.83 -36.52 36.09
C VAL A 49 -1.42 -35.56 37.20
N THR A 50 -2.32 -34.65 37.58
CA THR A 50 -2.06 -33.62 38.59
C THR A 50 -3.07 -33.74 39.74
N ALA A 51 -2.59 -33.96 40.94
CA ALA A 51 -3.37 -33.91 42.17
C ALA A 51 -3.26 -32.51 42.78
N THR A 52 -4.42 -31.88 43.06
CA THR A 52 -4.52 -30.55 43.70
C THR A 52 -5.23 -30.73 45.03
N SER A 53 -4.57 -30.35 46.13
CA SER A 53 -5.14 -30.38 47.48
C SER A 53 -6.13 -29.23 47.71
N ALA A 54 -6.87 -29.25 48.79
CA ALA A 54 -7.88 -28.24 49.15
C ALA A 54 -7.27 -26.83 49.35
N ASP A 55 -6.02 -26.75 49.76
CA ASP A 55 -5.23 -25.51 49.90
C ASP A 55 -4.56 -25.04 48.60
N GLY A 56 -4.79 -25.76 47.49
CA GLY A 56 -4.32 -25.37 46.15
C GLY A 56 -2.93 -25.89 45.77
N GLN A 57 -2.25 -26.68 46.61
CA GLN A 57 -0.96 -27.26 46.29
C GLN A 57 -1.11 -28.34 45.19
N LYS A 58 -0.23 -28.31 44.18
CA LYS A 58 -0.29 -29.23 43.05
C LYS A 58 0.93 -30.13 43.02
N THR A 59 0.68 -31.42 42.84
CA THR A 59 1.73 -32.43 42.60
C THR A 59 1.36 -33.22 41.36
N SER A 60 2.33 -33.41 40.44
CA SER A 60 2.06 -34.05 39.14
C SER A 60 2.97 -35.24 38.91
N SER A 61 2.49 -36.19 38.11
CA SER A 61 3.23 -37.33 37.58
C SER A 61 2.84 -37.53 36.11
N VAL A 62 3.75 -38.14 35.35
CA VAL A 62 3.50 -38.48 33.95
C VAL A 62 3.38 -39.98 33.80
N THR A 63 2.43 -40.47 33.00
CA THR A 63 2.25 -41.90 32.79
C THR A 63 3.43 -42.49 32.01
N ASP A 64 3.81 -43.71 32.42
CA ASP A 64 4.85 -44.52 31.73
C ASP A 64 4.34 -45.11 30.42
N ASN A 65 5.17 -45.92 29.75
CA ASN A 65 4.87 -46.51 28.42
C ASN A 65 3.69 -47.49 28.43
N VAL A 66 3.24 -47.93 29.62
CA VAL A 66 2.08 -48.81 29.84
C VAL A 66 0.95 -48.07 30.55
N GLY A 67 0.97 -46.75 30.51
CA GLY A 67 -0.09 -45.88 31.01
C GLY A 67 -0.20 -45.76 32.53
N ASN A 68 0.74 -46.27 33.32
CA ASN A 68 0.71 -46.17 34.78
C ASN A 68 1.29 -44.83 35.27
N TYR A 69 0.71 -44.32 36.32
CA TYR A 69 1.22 -43.15 37.03
C TYR A 69 1.32 -43.38 38.53
N GLU A 70 2.22 -42.69 39.20
CA GLU A 70 2.38 -42.71 40.64
C GLU A 70 2.74 -41.33 41.15
N ILE A 71 1.94 -40.77 42.06
CA ILE A 71 2.20 -39.48 42.75
C ILE A 71 2.44 -39.80 44.22
N LYS A 72 3.69 -39.65 44.66
CA LYS A 72 4.13 -39.91 46.04
C LYS A 72 4.16 -38.61 46.87
N GLY A 73 4.17 -38.75 48.20
CA GLY A 73 4.35 -37.62 49.09
C GLY A 73 3.13 -36.73 49.29
N LEU A 74 1.93 -37.23 49.00
CA LEU A 74 0.71 -36.53 49.20
C LEU A 74 0.33 -36.50 50.70
N ALA A 75 0.05 -35.34 51.24
CA ALA A 75 -0.50 -35.21 52.58
C ALA A 75 -1.87 -35.91 52.67
N ALA A 76 -2.21 -36.43 53.83
CA ALA A 76 -3.54 -37.02 54.06
C ALA A 76 -4.62 -35.96 53.83
N GLY A 77 -5.59 -36.24 52.96
CA GLY A 77 -6.63 -35.27 52.62
C GLY A 77 -7.39 -35.63 51.35
N THR A 78 -8.24 -34.69 50.94
CA THR A 78 -9.07 -34.84 49.74
C THR A 78 -8.45 -34.03 48.59
N TYR A 79 -8.33 -34.64 47.44
CA TYR A 79 -7.68 -34.04 46.24
C TYR A 79 -8.64 -33.95 45.09
N THR A 80 -8.45 -32.95 44.26
CA THR A 80 -8.97 -32.92 42.89
C THR A 80 -7.88 -33.41 41.94
N VAL A 81 -8.12 -34.47 41.23
CA VAL A 81 -7.17 -35.11 40.31
C VAL A 81 -7.57 -34.81 38.88
N ASN A 82 -6.69 -34.15 38.16
CA ASN A 82 -6.86 -33.85 36.74
C ASN A 82 -5.88 -34.69 35.90
N ALA A 83 -6.37 -35.32 34.87
CA ALA A 83 -5.53 -35.99 33.88
C ALA A 83 -5.71 -35.36 32.51
N ASN A 84 -4.60 -35.13 31.82
CA ASN A 84 -4.55 -34.52 30.50
C ASN A 84 -3.54 -35.26 29.59
N ALA A 85 -3.93 -35.53 28.34
CA ALA A 85 -3.07 -36.06 27.32
C ALA A 85 -3.41 -35.44 25.95
N LYS A 86 -2.42 -35.36 25.08
CA LYS A 86 -2.60 -34.76 23.73
C LYS A 86 -3.62 -35.59 22.92
N GLY A 87 -4.67 -34.93 22.44
CA GLY A 87 -5.77 -35.60 21.69
C GLY A 87 -6.88 -36.15 22.56
N PHE A 88 -6.86 -35.92 23.89
CA PHE A 88 -7.89 -36.37 24.83
C PHE A 88 -8.48 -35.19 25.61
N SER A 89 -9.75 -35.31 25.99
CA SER A 89 -10.42 -34.38 26.88
C SER A 89 -9.85 -34.48 28.30
N VAL A 90 -9.66 -33.32 28.97
CA VAL A 90 -9.22 -33.29 30.35
C VAL A 90 -10.25 -34.05 31.22
N SER A 91 -9.82 -35.08 31.95
CA SER A 91 -10.62 -35.75 32.95
C SER A 91 -10.34 -35.15 34.31
N GLN A 92 -11.40 -34.79 35.07
CA GLN A 92 -11.32 -34.26 36.42
C GLN A 92 -12.10 -35.16 37.36
N GLN A 93 -11.41 -35.67 38.39
CA GLN A 93 -11.98 -36.45 39.49
C GLN A 93 -11.89 -35.61 40.77
N GLN A 94 -13.04 -35.31 41.34
CA GLN A 94 -13.11 -34.56 42.62
C GLN A 94 -13.25 -35.48 43.82
N ASN A 95 -12.87 -35.00 45.00
CA ASN A 95 -13.02 -35.68 46.27
C ASN A 95 -12.26 -37.03 46.36
N VAL A 96 -11.09 -37.12 45.73
CA VAL A 96 -10.20 -38.28 45.84
C VAL A 96 -9.51 -38.27 47.19
N ALA A 97 -9.90 -39.18 48.10
CA ALA A 97 -9.34 -39.27 49.45
C ALA A 97 -8.00 -40.00 49.44
N VAL A 98 -6.96 -39.42 49.98
CA VAL A 98 -5.64 -40.01 50.20
C VAL A 98 -5.42 -40.19 51.69
N ALA A 99 -5.29 -41.46 52.14
CA ALA A 99 -5.05 -41.79 53.54
C ALA A 99 -3.53 -41.85 53.84
N PRO A 100 -3.13 -41.54 55.08
CA PRO A 100 -1.73 -41.59 55.49
C PRO A 100 -1.14 -42.98 55.36
N GLY A 101 0.02 -43.09 54.71
CA GLY A 101 0.73 -44.38 54.58
C GLY A 101 0.11 -45.37 53.62
N GLN A 102 -0.97 -45.03 52.94
CA GLN A 102 -1.66 -45.91 51.99
C GLN A 102 -1.48 -45.48 50.52
N ALA A 103 -1.46 -46.45 49.64
CA ALA A 103 -1.46 -46.23 48.18
C ALA A 103 -2.91 -46.33 47.69
N GLN A 104 -3.52 -45.17 47.41
CA GLN A 104 -4.86 -45.10 46.82
C GLN A 104 -4.77 -45.39 45.32
N LYS A 105 -5.56 -46.35 44.83
CA LYS A 105 -5.66 -46.63 43.41
C LYS A 105 -6.75 -45.79 42.74
N LEU A 106 -6.44 -45.10 41.65
CA LEU A 106 -7.39 -44.35 40.83
C LEU A 106 -7.07 -44.58 39.33
N ASP A 107 -7.86 -45.36 38.67
CA ASP A 107 -7.77 -45.50 37.23
C ASP A 107 -8.61 -44.41 36.54
N ILE A 108 -8.03 -43.75 35.51
CA ILE A 108 -8.63 -42.60 34.86
C ILE A 108 -8.87 -42.93 33.39
N ALA A 109 -10.11 -42.74 32.94
CA ALA A 109 -10.46 -42.84 31.51
C ALA A 109 -10.48 -41.43 30.92
N LEU A 110 -9.68 -41.19 29.85
CA LEU A 110 -9.70 -40.00 29.06
C LEU A 110 -10.53 -40.22 27.81
N ALA A 111 -11.62 -39.46 27.67
CA ALA A 111 -12.37 -39.46 26.43
C ALA A 111 -11.52 -38.84 25.29
N ILE A 112 -11.56 -39.41 24.09
CA ILE A 112 -10.95 -38.83 22.92
C ILE A 112 -11.54 -37.44 22.74
N GLN A 113 -10.70 -36.42 22.63
CA GLN A 113 -11.14 -35.07 22.35
C GLN A 113 -11.66 -35.06 20.91
N VAL A 114 -12.96 -35.36 20.78
CA VAL A 114 -13.69 -34.97 19.57
C VAL A 114 -13.73 -33.46 19.65
N GLU A 115 -12.82 -32.79 18.95
CA GLU A 115 -13.00 -31.37 18.64
C GLU A 115 -14.32 -31.28 17.86
N LYS A 116 -15.40 -31.11 18.60
CA LYS A 116 -16.50 -30.35 18.07
C LYS A 116 -15.92 -28.96 17.94
N GLU A 117 -15.30 -28.67 16.81
CA GLU A 117 -15.31 -27.30 16.30
C GLU A 117 -16.79 -26.91 16.23
N LYS A 118 -17.31 -26.38 17.35
CA LYS A 118 -18.21 -25.29 17.27
C LYS A 118 -17.37 -24.23 16.55
N VAL A 119 -17.49 -24.17 15.25
CA VAL A 119 -17.48 -22.91 14.56
C VAL A 119 -18.70 -22.17 15.14
N GLU A 120 -18.58 -21.64 16.34
CA GLU A 120 -19.17 -20.40 16.65
C GLU A 120 -18.56 -19.50 15.56
N VAL A 121 -19.30 -19.27 14.50
CA VAL A 121 -19.38 -17.95 13.92
C VAL A 121 -19.83 -17.12 15.11
N GLN A 122 -18.89 -16.80 15.98
CA GLN A 122 -18.97 -15.59 16.78
C GLN A 122 -19.05 -14.55 15.66
N ASP A 123 -20.28 -14.15 15.44
CA ASP A 123 -20.57 -12.80 15.03
C ASP A 123 -19.53 -12.01 15.83
N GLN A 124 -18.38 -11.70 15.17
CA GLN A 124 -17.39 -10.80 15.77
C GLN A 124 -18.14 -9.51 15.73
N GLY A 125 -19.01 -9.38 16.74
CA GLY A 125 -19.77 -8.20 17.00
C GLY A 125 -18.76 -7.08 16.87
N THR A 126 -19.10 -6.06 16.17
CA THR A 126 -18.33 -4.85 15.92
C THR A 126 -17.93 -4.22 17.26
N ASN A 127 -17.10 -4.95 18.02
CA ASN A 127 -16.64 -4.55 19.34
C ASN A 127 -15.49 -3.57 19.18
N VAL A 128 -15.56 -2.45 19.86
CA VAL A 128 -14.43 -1.52 20.01
C VAL A 128 -13.65 -1.89 21.28
N ASP A 129 -12.33 -1.87 21.20
CA ASP A 129 -11.44 -2.10 22.33
C ASP A 129 -10.30 -1.08 22.38
N VAL A 130 -9.43 -1.15 23.36
CA VAL A 130 -8.32 -0.20 23.57
C VAL A 130 -6.98 -0.72 23.06
N SER A 131 -6.94 -1.82 22.32
CA SER A 131 -5.72 -2.29 21.68
C SER A 131 -5.32 -1.34 20.53
N PRO A 132 -4.05 -0.99 20.39
CA PRO A 132 -3.59 -0.13 19.29
C PRO A 132 -3.90 -0.73 17.91
N GLU A 133 -3.89 -2.05 17.81
CA GLU A 133 -4.08 -2.81 16.58
C GLU A 133 -5.56 -2.94 16.15
N ASN A 134 -6.51 -2.70 17.06
CA ASN A 134 -7.95 -2.85 16.81
C ASN A 134 -8.67 -1.51 16.72
N ASN A 135 -8.03 -0.51 16.09
CA ASN A 135 -8.69 0.77 15.86
C ASN A 135 -9.86 0.59 14.87
N ALA A 136 -11.05 1.11 15.21
CA ALA A 136 -12.25 0.97 14.38
C ALA A 136 -12.17 1.76 13.06
N GLY A 137 -11.18 2.63 12.91
CA GLY A 137 -10.83 3.29 11.63
C GLY A 137 -10.03 2.41 10.68
N ALA A 138 -9.53 1.24 11.13
CA ALA A 138 -8.85 0.29 10.27
C ALA A 138 -9.85 -0.48 9.41
N ILE A 139 -9.49 -0.68 8.15
CA ILE A 139 -10.22 -1.54 7.22
C ILE A 139 -9.47 -2.86 7.13
N ILE A 140 -10.07 -3.94 7.63
CA ILE A 140 -9.50 -5.29 7.53
C ILE A 140 -10.40 -6.10 6.62
N LEU A 141 -9.86 -6.47 5.44
CA LEU A 141 -10.55 -7.24 4.41
C LEU A 141 -10.06 -8.68 4.46
N LYS A 142 -10.92 -9.61 4.80
CA LYS A 142 -10.66 -11.06 4.86
C LYS A 142 -11.88 -11.85 4.46
N GLY A 143 -11.69 -13.09 3.99
CA GLY A 143 -12.79 -13.95 3.59
C GLY A 143 -13.73 -13.26 2.59
N LYS A 144 -15.02 -13.14 2.91
CA LYS A 144 -16.04 -12.54 2.05
C LYS A 144 -15.80 -11.07 1.70
N ASP A 145 -15.21 -10.29 2.61
CA ASP A 145 -14.90 -8.88 2.34
C ASP A 145 -13.78 -8.74 1.31
N LEU A 146 -12.80 -9.67 1.33
CA LEU A 146 -11.74 -9.74 0.32
C LEU A 146 -12.27 -10.19 -1.05
N GLU A 147 -13.28 -11.07 -1.05
CA GLU A 147 -13.95 -11.50 -2.29
C GLU A 147 -14.69 -10.35 -3.00
N ALA A 148 -15.06 -9.30 -2.27
CA ALA A 148 -15.70 -8.12 -2.84
C ALA A 148 -14.78 -7.32 -3.77
N LEU A 149 -13.45 -7.43 -3.59
CA LEU A 149 -12.47 -6.75 -4.44
C LEU A 149 -12.25 -7.48 -5.76
N SER A 150 -11.70 -6.76 -6.75
CA SER A 150 -11.38 -7.29 -8.07
C SER A 150 -10.37 -8.44 -8.00
N ASP A 151 -10.50 -9.41 -8.92
CA ASP A 151 -9.48 -10.44 -9.15
C ASP A 151 -8.43 -9.98 -10.18
N ASP A 152 -8.71 -8.91 -10.92
CA ASP A 152 -7.77 -8.26 -11.81
C ASP A 152 -6.73 -7.47 -10.99
N PRO A 153 -5.42 -7.74 -11.12
CA PRO A 153 -4.40 -7.15 -10.28
C PRO A 153 -4.30 -5.62 -10.41
N ASP A 154 -4.46 -5.05 -11.61
CA ASP A 154 -4.39 -3.60 -11.81
C ASP A 154 -5.57 -2.89 -11.14
N GLU A 155 -6.73 -3.52 -11.19
CA GLU A 155 -7.90 -2.97 -10.51
C GLU A 155 -7.85 -3.17 -9.02
N LEU A 156 -7.37 -4.34 -8.55
CA LEU A 156 -7.15 -4.55 -7.13
C LEU A 156 -6.21 -3.50 -6.58
N MET A 157 -5.10 -3.19 -7.27
CA MET A 157 -4.20 -2.10 -6.90
C MET A 157 -4.95 -0.77 -6.82
N THR A 158 -5.72 -0.46 -7.82
CA THR A 158 -6.52 0.78 -7.92
C THR A 158 -7.56 0.87 -6.79
N GLU A 159 -8.26 -0.24 -6.49
CA GLU A 159 -9.22 -0.32 -5.39
C GLU A 159 -8.54 -0.13 -4.03
N LEU A 160 -7.36 -0.72 -3.82
CA LEU A 160 -6.58 -0.56 -2.60
C LEU A 160 -6.09 0.87 -2.41
N GLN A 161 -5.61 1.53 -3.46
CA GLN A 161 -5.23 2.95 -3.42
C GLN A 161 -6.43 3.84 -3.13
N ALA A 162 -7.60 3.51 -3.67
CA ALA A 162 -8.84 4.23 -3.35
C ALA A 162 -9.23 4.08 -1.87
N LEU A 163 -9.04 2.89 -1.30
CA LEU A 163 -9.30 2.59 0.11
C LEU A 163 -8.28 3.26 1.04
N ALA A 164 -7.03 3.39 0.64
CA ALA A 164 -5.99 4.11 1.39
C ALA A 164 -6.34 5.60 1.54
N GLY A 165 -6.98 6.16 0.53
CA GLY A 165 -7.51 7.51 0.55
C GLY A 165 -6.42 8.61 0.50
N PRO A 166 -6.82 9.90 0.64
CA PRO A 166 -5.90 11.03 0.53
C PRO A 166 -4.97 11.18 1.74
N SER A 167 -5.17 10.41 2.80
CA SER A 167 -4.34 10.41 4.01
C SER A 167 -2.92 9.91 3.76
N ALA A 168 -2.73 9.17 2.70
CA ALA A 168 -1.44 8.66 2.26
C ALA A 168 -0.48 9.76 1.76
N GLY A 169 -0.98 10.99 1.57
CA GLY A 169 -0.20 12.11 1.04
C GLY A 169 0.01 12.04 -0.48
N PRO A 170 0.95 12.82 -1.02
CA PRO A 170 1.17 12.93 -2.46
C PRO A 170 1.68 11.64 -3.11
N ASN A 171 2.34 10.77 -2.36
CA ASN A 171 2.95 9.54 -2.86
C ASN A 171 2.00 8.33 -2.87
N GLY A 172 0.73 8.51 -2.48
CA GLY A 172 -0.26 7.43 -2.43
C GLY A 172 -0.04 6.45 -1.27
N GLY A 173 -0.88 5.40 -1.21
CA GLY A 173 -0.82 4.37 -0.16
C GLY A 173 0.42 3.49 -0.29
N GLN A 174 1.17 3.35 0.80
CA GLN A 174 2.34 2.47 0.85
C GLN A 174 1.90 1.03 1.07
N ILE A 175 2.41 0.12 0.24
CA ILE A 175 2.09 -1.31 0.30
C ILE A 175 3.23 -2.05 0.97
N TYR A 176 2.85 -2.96 1.88
CA TYR A 176 3.72 -3.92 2.53
C TYR A 176 3.17 -5.32 2.30
N ILE A 177 4.01 -6.23 1.83
CA ILE A 177 3.64 -7.62 1.55
C ILE A 177 4.40 -8.52 2.53
N ASP A 178 3.67 -9.21 3.40
CA ASP A 178 4.23 -10.02 4.51
C ASP A 178 5.25 -9.25 5.37
N GLY A 179 5.10 -7.91 5.42
CA GLY A 179 5.94 -6.99 6.18
C GLY A 179 7.15 -6.43 5.44
N PHE A 180 7.39 -6.82 4.21
CA PHE A 180 8.40 -6.21 3.33
C PHE A 180 7.86 -4.98 2.62
N SER A 181 8.73 -4.04 2.30
CA SER A 181 8.36 -2.78 1.66
C SER A 181 8.51 -2.86 0.15
N GLY A 182 7.44 -2.65 -0.59
CA GLY A 182 7.45 -2.69 -2.06
C GLY A 182 7.02 -4.05 -2.62
N GLY A 183 7.46 -4.33 -3.85
CA GLY A 183 7.09 -5.51 -4.62
C GLY A 183 5.74 -5.39 -5.34
N GLN A 184 5.54 -6.23 -6.32
CA GLN A 184 4.30 -6.31 -7.07
C GLN A 184 3.19 -6.95 -6.26
N LEU A 185 1.96 -6.58 -6.58
CA LEU A 185 0.78 -7.11 -5.90
C LEU A 185 0.62 -8.61 -6.19
N PRO A 186 0.63 -9.48 -5.15
CA PRO A 186 0.45 -10.90 -5.37
C PRO A 186 -0.96 -11.21 -5.87
N PRO A 187 -1.17 -12.30 -6.65
CA PRO A 187 -2.49 -12.71 -7.08
C PRO A 187 -3.47 -12.77 -5.91
N LYS A 188 -4.67 -12.23 -6.06
CA LYS A 188 -5.68 -12.17 -4.97
C LYS A 188 -5.94 -13.54 -4.34
N SER A 189 -5.87 -14.61 -5.12
CA SER A 189 -6.04 -15.99 -4.64
C SER A 189 -5.02 -16.39 -3.56
N SER A 190 -3.83 -15.79 -3.54
CA SER A 190 -2.78 -16.01 -2.55
C SER A 190 -2.91 -15.09 -1.32
N ILE A 191 -3.78 -14.09 -1.35
CA ILE A 191 -3.95 -13.14 -0.25
C ILE A 191 -4.84 -13.75 0.82
N ARG A 192 -4.40 -13.69 2.08
CA ARG A 192 -5.17 -14.10 3.27
C ARG A 192 -6.03 -12.96 3.80
N GLU A 193 -5.42 -11.80 3.97
CA GLU A 193 -6.09 -10.60 4.43
C GLU A 193 -5.33 -9.35 4.01
N ILE A 194 -6.04 -8.25 3.90
CA ILE A 194 -5.51 -6.91 3.63
C ILE A 194 -5.92 -6.02 4.80
N ARG A 195 -4.97 -5.24 5.32
CA ARG A 195 -5.17 -4.32 6.42
C ARG A 195 -4.82 -2.91 5.99
N LEU A 196 -5.73 -1.98 6.19
CA LEU A 196 -5.50 -0.57 5.89
C LEU A 196 -5.63 0.24 7.18
N ASN A 197 -4.76 1.21 7.37
CA ASN A 197 -4.78 2.15 8.51
C ASN A 197 -4.73 1.46 9.89
N GLN A 198 -4.18 0.25 10.00
CA GLN A 198 -4.04 -0.43 11.27
C GLN A 198 -2.85 0.15 12.05
N ASN A 199 -3.06 0.50 13.32
CA ASN A 199 -2.07 1.08 14.22
C ASN A 199 -1.19 2.18 13.55
N PRO A 200 -1.78 3.31 13.14
CA PRO A 200 -1.10 4.27 12.26
C PRO A 200 0.09 4.99 12.91
N PHE A 201 0.24 4.94 14.23
CA PHE A 201 1.36 5.57 14.95
C PHE A 201 2.38 4.58 15.51
N SER A 202 2.43 3.35 15.00
CA SER A 202 3.46 2.40 15.38
C SER A 202 4.85 2.83 14.89
N ALA A 203 5.86 2.74 15.77
CA ALA A 203 7.26 3.02 15.44
C ALA A 203 7.91 1.93 14.56
N GLU A 204 7.26 0.78 14.40
CA GLU A 204 7.68 -0.30 13.52
C GLU A 204 7.79 0.16 12.06
N TYR A 205 6.92 1.09 11.66
CA TYR A 205 6.80 1.53 10.26
C TYR A 205 7.48 2.87 10.04
N ASP A 206 8.18 2.99 8.90
CA ASP A 206 8.91 4.19 8.49
C ASP A 206 8.03 5.24 7.84
N LYS A 207 6.96 4.83 7.16
CA LYS A 207 6.03 5.72 6.44
C LYS A 207 4.84 6.14 7.29
N VAL A 208 4.13 7.17 6.85
CA VAL A 208 2.88 7.62 7.49
C VAL A 208 1.90 6.46 7.63
N GLY A 209 1.26 6.36 8.78
CA GLY A 209 0.43 5.20 9.10
C GLY A 209 -0.96 5.26 8.49
N TYR A 210 -1.51 6.44 8.28
CA TYR A 210 -2.73 6.61 7.50
C TYR A 210 -2.42 6.51 6.01
N GLY A 211 -3.13 5.60 5.32
CA GLY A 211 -2.85 5.23 3.94
C GLY A 211 -1.95 4.01 3.78
N ARG A 212 -1.45 3.41 4.86
CA ARG A 212 -0.67 2.17 4.81
C ARG A 212 -1.56 0.97 4.48
N ILE A 213 -1.11 0.15 3.54
CA ILE A 213 -1.75 -1.08 3.09
C ILE A 213 -0.83 -2.25 3.43
N GLU A 214 -1.31 -3.18 4.25
CA GLU A 214 -0.57 -4.39 4.60
C GLU A 214 -1.26 -5.60 3.99
N ILE A 215 -0.57 -6.35 3.18
CA ILE A 215 -1.05 -7.56 2.51
C ILE A 215 -0.37 -8.75 3.16
N LEU A 216 -1.17 -9.70 3.63
CA LEU A 216 -0.69 -10.92 4.24
C LEU A 216 -1.08 -12.10 3.36
N THR A 217 -0.09 -12.89 2.94
CA THR A 217 -0.31 -14.03 2.06
C THR A 217 -0.75 -15.29 2.81
N LYS A 218 -1.38 -16.23 2.10
CA LYS A 218 -1.83 -17.49 2.64
C LYS A 218 -0.65 -18.45 2.86
N PRO A 219 -0.55 -19.09 4.03
CA PRO A 219 0.36 -20.22 4.22
C PRO A 219 -0.17 -21.47 3.53
N GLY A 220 0.68 -22.50 3.42
CA GLY A 220 0.24 -23.85 3.07
C GLY A 220 -0.68 -24.46 4.13
N THR A 221 -1.46 -25.47 3.75
CA THR A 221 -2.46 -26.14 4.59
C THR A 221 -2.04 -27.58 4.93
N ASP A 222 -2.77 -28.20 5.86
CA ASP A 222 -2.59 -29.62 6.28
C ASP A 222 -3.26 -30.62 5.33
N HIS A 223 -4.13 -30.16 4.43
CA HIS A 223 -4.80 -30.96 3.40
C HIS A 223 -4.57 -30.35 2.03
N LEU A 224 -4.58 -31.20 1.01
CA LEU A 224 -4.45 -30.74 -0.37
C LEU A 224 -5.72 -30.01 -0.80
N HIS A 225 -5.55 -28.75 -1.19
CA HIS A 225 -6.57 -27.88 -1.75
C HIS A 225 -6.05 -27.23 -3.02
N GLY A 226 -6.96 -26.87 -3.89
CA GLY A 226 -6.63 -26.15 -5.10
C GLY A 226 -7.79 -25.35 -5.63
N GLN A 227 -7.44 -24.37 -6.47
CA GLN A 227 -8.40 -23.53 -7.16
C GLN A 227 -7.88 -23.23 -8.56
N VAL A 228 -8.80 -23.27 -9.52
CA VAL A 228 -8.55 -22.77 -10.89
C VAL A 228 -9.61 -21.76 -11.22
N MET A 229 -9.21 -20.62 -11.76
CA MET A 229 -10.08 -19.52 -12.14
C MET A 229 -9.80 -19.13 -13.58
N VAL A 230 -10.85 -18.89 -14.33
CA VAL A 230 -10.82 -18.29 -15.66
C VAL A 230 -11.78 -17.10 -15.64
N SER A 231 -11.31 -15.94 -16.04
CA SER A 231 -12.10 -14.73 -16.20
C SER A 231 -11.87 -14.14 -17.58
N GLY A 232 -12.92 -13.56 -18.16
CA GLY A 232 -12.83 -12.93 -19.47
C GLY A 232 -13.81 -11.78 -19.65
N ASN A 233 -13.41 -10.85 -20.49
CA ASN A 233 -14.21 -9.74 -20.96
C ASN A 233 -14.01 -9.59 -22.47
N ASP A 234 -15.07 -9.25 -23.16
CA ASP A 234 -15.05 -8.94 -24.59
C ASP A 234 -15.79 -7.62 -24.83
N SER A 235 -15.40 -6.93 -25.88
CA SER A 235 -16.00 -5.63 -26.26
C SER A 235 -17.51 -5.70 -26.45
N SER A 236 -18.06 -6.87 -26.86
CA SER A 236 -19.51 -7.09 -27.03
C SER A 236 -20.30 -6.97 -25.72
N PHE A 237 -19.67 -7.17 -24.55
CA PHE A 237 -20.28 -6.99 -23.24
C PHE A 237 -20.12 -5.58 -22.67
N ASN A 238 -19.32 -4.73 -23.34
CA ASN A 238 -18.98 -3.41 -22.85
C ASN A 238 -19.87 -2.33 -23.47
N SER A 239 -19.83 -1.12 -22.92
CA SER A 239 -20.48 0.01 -23.56
C SER A 239 -19.70 0.40 -24.82
N ASN A 240 -20.41 0.55 -25.94
CA ASN A 240 -19.85 1.04 -27.20
C ASN A 240 -19.75 2.56 -27.26
N TRP A 241 -20.20 3.25 -26.23
CA TRP A 241 -20.19 4.70 -26.22
C TRP A 241 -18.78 5.22 -25.93
N ASN A 242 -18.30 6.06 -26.83
CA ASN A 242 -17.00 6.70 -26.71
C ASN A 242 -17.19 8.22 -26.64
N PRO A 243 -16.79 8.89 -25.55
CA PRO A 243 -16.97 10.33 -25.41
C PRO A 243 -16.17 11.15 -26.45
N PHE A 244 -15.14 10.56 -27.02
CA PHE A 244 -14.26 11.23 -27.98
C PHE A 244 -14.57 10.88 -29.44
N ASN A 245 -15.70 10.20 -29.71
CA ASN A 245 -16.13 9.77 -31.06
C ASN A 245 -15.07 9.00 -31.86
N THR A 246 -14.19 8.29 -31.20
CA THR A 246 -13.13 7.54 -31.84
C THR A 246 -13.57 6.10 -32.05
N PRO A 247 -13.42 5.51 -33.24
CA PRO A 247 -13.61 4.08 -33.40
C PRO A 247 -12.54 3.37 -32.56
N GLN A 248 -12.96 2.58 -31.59
CA GLN A 248 -12.04 1.80 -30.78
C GLN A 248 -11.81 0.42 -31.40
N PRO A 249 -10.56 -0.06 -31.41
CA PRO A 249 -10.27 -1.46 -31.76
C PRO A 249 -11.01 -2.40 -30.80
N PRO A 250 -11.29 -3.65 -31.21
CA PRO A 250 -11.88 -4.64 -30.33
C PRO A 250 -11.08 -4.78 -29.05
N TYR A 251 -11.76 -4.73 -27.90
CA TYR A 251 -11.18 -5.00 -26.58
C TYR A 251 -11.46 -6.43 -26.16
N HIS A 252 -10.47 -7.12 -25.65
CA HIS A 252 -10.67 -8.36 -24.89
C HIS A 252 -9.67 -8.46 -23.75
N SER A 253 -10.06 -9.21 -22.72
CA SER A 253 -9.20 -9.50 -21.57
C SER A 253 -9.45 -10.92 -21.12
N GLU A 254 -8.39 -11.65 -20.84
CA GLU A 254 -8.40 -13.00 -20.33
C GLU A 254 -7.48 -13.10 -19.13
N LEU A 255 -7.97 -13.70 -18.06
CA LEU A 255 -7.21 -13.97 -16.83
C LEU A 255 -7.35 -15.44 -16.46
N TYR A 256 -6.24 -16.13 -16.42
CA TYR A 256 -6.10 -17.51 -15.97
C TYR A 256 -5.30 -17.51 -14.67
N SER A 257 -5.89 -18.00 -13.60
CA SER A 257 -5.22 -18.10 -12.29
C SER A 257 -5.46 -19.47 -11.68
N GLY A 258 -4.44 -20.01 -11.05
CA GLY A 258 -4.55 -21.27 -10.34
C GLY A 258 -3.67 -21.29 -9.11
N ASN A 259 -4.14 -21.96 -8.06
CA ASN A 259 -3.31 -22.24 -6.91
C ASN A 259 -3.53 -23.69 -6.44
N ILE A 260 -2.48 -24.23 -5.85
CA ILE A 260 -2.51 -25.52 -5.16
C ILE A 260 -1.67 -25.40 -3.90
N ASN A 261 -2.16 -25.99 -2.82
CA ASN A 261 -1.49 -25.96 -1.53
C ASN A 261 -1.78 -27.22 -0.74
N GLY A 262 -0.89 -27.53 0.19
CA GLY A 262 -1.03 -28.74 0.99
C GLY A 262 0.22 -29.05 1.82
N PRO A 263 0.24 -30.21 2.47
CA PRO A 263 1.37 -30.63 3.30
C PRO A 263 2.54 -31.14 2.45
N LEU A 264 3.77 -30.84 2.88
CA LEU A 264 5.03 -31.47 2.47
C LEU A 264 5.53 -32.35 3.62
N GLY A 265 4.78 -33.38 3.96
CA GLY A 265 5.05 -34.20 5.13
C GLY A 265 4.50 -33.61 6.43
N LYS A 266 5.11 -34.00 7.59
CA LYS A 266 4.58 -33.62 8.93
C LYS A 266 5.02 -32.25 9.42
N LYS A 267 6.03 -31.65 8.82
CA LYS A 267 6.67 -30.42 9.33
C LYS A 267 6.73 -29.29 8.32
N ALA A 268 6.23 -29.51 7.13
CA ALA A 268 6.23 -28.49 6.09
C ALA A 268 4.92 -28.49 5.32
N SER A 269 4.57 -27.31 4.81
CA SER A 269 3.47 -27.11 3.88
C SER A 269 3.91 -26.20 2.75
N PHE A 270 3.18 -26.24 1.65
CA PHE A 270 3.44 -25.40 0.50
C PHE A 270 2.18 -24.68 0.03
N PHE A 271 2.39 -23.57 -0.63
CA PHE A 271 1.40 -22.84 -1.39
C PHE A 271 2.02 -22.42 -2.72
N PHE A 272 1.43 -22.83 -3.82
CA PHE A 272 1.88 -22.49 -5.16
C PHE A 272 0.78 -21.73 -5.90
N THR A 273 1.12 -20.62 -6.53
CA THR A 273 0.21 -19.84 -7.37
C THR A 273 0.85 -19.59 -8.72
N ALA A 274 0.05 -19.65 -9.76
CA ALA A 274 0.41 -19.21 -11.10
C ALA A 274 -0.75 -18.43 -11.72
N GLU A 275 -0.41 -17.35 -12.42
CA GLU A 275 -1.36 -16.47 -13.07
C GLU A 275 -0.85 -16.03 -14.44
N ARG A 276 -1.74 -15.99 -15.42
CA ARG A 276 -1.49 -15.41 -16.73
C ARG A 276 -2.64 -14.50 -17.11
N ARG A 277 -2.33 -13.25 -17.44
CA ARG A 277 -3.27 -12.26 -17.96
C ARG A 277 -2.88 -11.85 -19.35
N ASN A 278 -3.84 -11.84 -20.28
CA ASN A 278 -3.72 -11.25 -21.60
C ASN A 278 -4.81 -10.21 -21.73
N ILE A 279 -4.43 -9.00 -22.11
CA ILE A 279 -5.37 -7.91 -22.31
C ILE A 279 -5.01 -7.17 -23.59
N ASN A 280 -5.99 -6.96 -24.44
CA ASN A 280 -5.88 -6.05 -25.57
C ASN A 280 -6.70 -4.80 -25.25
N GLN A 281 -6.03 -3.82 -24.65
CA GLN A 281 -6.60 -2.52 -24.34
C GLN A 281 -6.27 -1.51 -25.44
N ASN A 282 -6.94 -0.36 -25.39
CA ASN A 282 -6.78 0.70 -26.35
C ASN A 282 -6.34 1.99 -25.69
N SER A 283 -5.35 2.63 -26.29
CA SER A 283 -4.96 4.01 -25.97
C SER A 283 -5.66 4.95 -26.96
N VAL A 284 -6.38 5.94 -26.45
CA VAL A 284 -7.12 6.89 -27.26
C VAL A 284 -6.31 8.18 -27.40
N ILE A 285 -5.93 8.51 -28.61
CA ILE A 285 -5.38 9.81 -28.98
C ILE A 285 -6.56 10.77 -29.13
N ASN A 286 -6.45 11.93 -28.49
CA ASN A 286 -7.40 13.02 -28.64
C ASN A 286 -6.60 14.34 -28.65
N ALA A 287 -6.23 14.76 -29.85
CA ALA A 287 -5.23 15.79 -30.10
C ALA A 287 -5.76 16.80 -31.15
N THR A 288 -5.05 17.91 -31.30
CA THR A 288 -5.23 18.83 -32.42
C THR A 288 -3.97 18.82 -33.28
N VAL A 289 -4.08 18.49 -34.55
CA VAL A 289 -2.98 18.43 -35.49
C VAL A 289 -3.20 19.41 -36.67
N LEU A 290 -2.22 19.55 -37.58
CA LEU A 290 -2.41 20.27 -38.82
C LEU A 290 -2.82 19.33 -39.95
N ASP A 291 -3.81 19.74 -40.76
CA ASP A 291 -4.17 19.05 -41.99
C ASP A 291 -3.12 19.30 -43.13
N SER A 292 -3.38 18.78 -44.32
CA SER A 292 -2.51 18.98 -45.49
C SER A 292 -2.36 20.42 -45.95
N ASN A 293 -3.29 21.30 -45.52
CA ASN A 293 -3.27 22.74 -45.82
C ASN A 293 -2.73 23.55 -44.60
N PHE A 294 -2.18 22.85 -43.60
CA PHE A 294 -1.69 23.39 -42.34
C PHE A 294 -2.77 24.08 -41.50
N ASN A 295 -4.05 23.70 -41.60
CA ASN A 295 -5.10 24.18 -40.72
C ASN A 295 -5.18 23.28 -39.46
N PRO A 296 -5.35 23.84 -38.26
CA PRO A 296 -5.61 23.07 -37.05
C PRO A 296 -6.93 22.29 -37.18
N VAL A 297 -6.85 20.97 -36.99
CA VAL A 297 -8.03 20.06 -37.02
C VAL A 297 -7.98 19.10 -35.86
N PRO A 298 -9.13 18.72 -35.29
CA PRO A 298 -9.21 17.66 -34.28
C PRO A 298 -8.72 16.33 -34.86
N PHE A 299 -7.93 15.59 -34.11
CA PHE A 299 -7.43 14.27 -34.45
C PHE A 299 -7.73 13.29 -33.34
N SER A 300 -8.41 12.22 -33.71
CA SER A 300 -8.76 11.16 -32.72
C SER A 300 -8.50 9.80 -33.35
N GLU A 301 -7.77 8.98 -32.64
CA GLU A 301 -7.38 7.63 -33.07
C GLU A 301 -7.29 6.72 -31.83
N ALA A 302 -7.72 5.46 -31.98
CA ALA A 302 -7.56 4.44 -30.96
C ALA A 302 -6.49 3.44 -31.41
N ILE A 303 -5.44 3.32 -30.62
CA ILE A 303 -4.32 2.42 -30.87
C ILE A 303 -4.43 1.23 -29.91
N SER A 304 -4.34 0.03 -30.47
CA SER A 304 -4.26 -1.19 -29.67
C SER A 304 -2.95 -1.21 -28.87
N ASN A 305 -3.07 -1.48 -27.58
CA ASN A 305 -1.97 -1.49 -26.62
C ASN A 305 -2.03 -2.82 -25.84
N PRO A 306 -1.64 -3.95 -26.50
CA PRO A 306 -1.70 -5.26 -25.89
C PRO A 306 -0.71 -5.37 -24.72
N ARG A 307 -1.18 -6.01 -23.66
CA ARG A 307 -0.39 -6.25 -22.46
C ARG A 307 -0.53 -7.69 -22.00
N THR A 308 0.56 -8.26 -21.54
CA THR A 308 0.59 -9.58 -20.93
C THR A 308 1.27 -9.52 -19.58
N ARG A 309 0.70 -10.23 -18.59
CA ARG A 309 1.33 -10.44 -17.28
C ARG A 309 1.37 -11.91 -16.95
N THR A 310 2.50 -12.37 -16.46
CA THR A 310 2.68 -13.73 -15.95
C THR A 310 3.27 -13.65 -14.56
N SER A 311 2.63 -14.30 -13.58
CA SER A 311 3.13 -14.39 -12.21
C SER A 311 3.19 -15.84 -11.77
N ILE A 312 4.27 -16.25 -11.11
CA ILE A 312 4.47 -17.58 -10.51
C ILE A 312 5.05 -17.37 -9.12
N SER A 313 4.36 -17.87 -8.10
CA SER A 313 4.76 -17.65 -6.70
C SER A 313 4.66 -18.94 -5.87
N PRO A 314 5.73 -19.73 -5.73
CA PRO A 314 5.87 -20.80 -4.74
C PRO A 314 6.19 -20.23 -3.35
N ARG A 315 5.56 -20.81 -2.33
CA ARG A 315 5.83 -20.57 -0.91
C ARG A 315 5.96 -21.92 -0.19
N ILE A 316 6.89 -21.98 0.74
CA ILE A 316 7.09 -23.13 1.63
C ILE A 316 7.17 -22.61 3.06
N ASP A 317 6.40 -23.26 3.95
CA ASP A 317 6.44 -23.00 5.38
C ASP A 317 6.99 -24.26 6.07
N ILE A 318 8.08 -24.15 6.82
CA ILE A 318 8.80 -25.26 7.44
C ILE A 318 8.88 -25.06 8.95
N GLN A 319 8.39 -26.03 9.71
CA GLN A 319 8.58 -26.07 11.15
C GLN A 319 9.95 -26.69 11.47
N LEU A 320 10.97 -25.84 11.67
CA LEU A 320 12.33 -26.28 12.00
C LEU A 320 12.40 -26.92 13.40
N GLY A 321 11.60 -26.44 14.34
CA GLY A 321 11.48 -26.93 15.70
C GLY A 321 10.07 -26.71 16.24
N GLN A 322 9.85 -27.02 17.52
CA GLN A 322 8.54 -26.74 18.17
C GLN A 322 8.22 -25.24 18.24
N ASN A 323 9.25 -24.42 18.30
CA ASN A 323 9.16 -22.98 18.52
C ASN A 323 9.78 -22.15 17.38
N ASN A 324 10.07 -22.77 16.23
CA ASN A 324 10.70 -22.10 15.13
C ASN A 324 10.04 -22.48 13.80
N THR A 325 9.65 -21.44 13.04
CA THR A 325 9.03 -21.58 11.72
C THR A 325 9.79 -20.74 10.71
N LEU A 326 10.26 -21.38 9.66
CA LEU A 326 10.90 -20.77 8.49
C LEU A 326 9.89 -20.72 7.35
N THR A 327 9.70 -19.55 6.77
CA THR A 327 8.92 -19.31 5.55
C THR A 327 9.86 -18.86 4.45
N ALA A 328 9.78 -19.50 3.29
CA ALA A 328 10.45 -19.05 2.08
C ALA A 328 9.41 -18.87 0.97
N ARG A 329 9.46 -17.72 0.31
CA ARG A 329 8.60 -17.38 -0.84
C ARG A 329 9.49 -16.86 -1.96
N TYR A 330 9.24 -17.33 -3.15
CA TYR A 330 9.80 -16.76 -4.37
C TYR A 330 8.66 -16.25 -5.23
N GLU A 331 8.87 -15.16 -5.94
CA GLU A 331 7.94 -14.64 -6.92
C GLU A 331 8.68 -14.27 -8.19
N TYR A 332 8.16 -14.76 -9.30
CA TYR A 332 8.56 -14.36 -10.64
C TYR A 332 7.38 -13.63 -11.27
N GLU A 333 7.62 -12.41 -11.72
CA GLU A 333 6.63 -11.68 -12.50
C GLU A 333 7.26 -11.15 -13.80
N LYS A 334 6.52 -11.30 -14.89
CA LYS A 334 6.86 -10.70 -16.17
C LYS A 334 5.67 -9.93 -16.71
N ASN A 335 5.88 -8.65 -16.99
CA ASN A 335 4.97 -7.76 -17.67
C ASN A 335 5.56 -7.40 -19.02
N ALA A 336 4.78 -7.52 -20.09
CA ALA A 336 5.16 -7.03 -21.42
C ALA A 336 4.00 -6.23 -21.99
N GLN A 337 4.29 -5.06 -22.54
CA GLN A 337 3.30 -4.16 -23.10
C GLN A 337 3.83 -3.52 -24.38
N ASP A 338 3.03 -3.58 -25.46
CA ASP A 338 3.34 -2.91 -26.70
C ASP A 338 2.61 -1.58 -26.80
N ASN A 339 3.15 -0.65 -27.62
CA ASN A 339 2.55 0.65 -27.90
C ASN A 339 2.29 1.52 -26.65
N GLN A 340 3.14 1.42 -25.61
CA GLN A 340 3.11 2.39 -24.52
C GLN A 340 3.48 3.81 -25.01
N GLY A 341 3.14 4.82 -24.23
CA GLY A 341 3.45 6.22 -24.51
C GLY A 341 2.48 6.90 -25.48
N VAL A 342 1.51 6.19 -26.01
CA VAL A 342 0.48 6.68 -26.93
C VAL A 342 -0.80 7.03 -26.15
N GLY A 343 -1.50 8.07 -26.61
CA GLY A 343 -2.80 8.48 -26.06
C GLY A 343 -2.84 9.94 -25.63
N GLN A 344 -4.02 10.47 -25.40
CA GLN A 344 -4.23 11.89 -25.17
C GLN A 344 -3.63 12.74 -26.28
N PHE A 345 -2.60 13.54 -26.00
CA PHE A 345 -1.87 14.33 -26.97
C PHE A 345 -0.76 13.55 -27.70
N SER A 346 -0.34 12.40 -27.19
CA SER A 346 0.76 11.59 -27.73
C SER A 346 0.28 10.78 -28.92
N LEU A 347 0.82 11.09 -30.12
CA LEU A 347 0.49 10.40 -31.35
C LEU A 347 1.08 8.98 -31.39
N ALA A 348 0.64 8.16 -32.36
CA ALA A 348 1.11 6.79 -32.51
C ALA A 348 2.63 6.65 -32.64
N SER A 349 3.30 7.66 -33.21
CA SER A 349 4.76 7.69 -33.36
C SER A 349 5.54 7.79 -32.03
N GLN A 350 4.84 8.08 -30.91
CA GLN A 350 5.41 8.08 -29.56
C GLN A 350 5.48 6.67 -28.95
N ALA A 351 5.02 5.65 -29.66
CA ALA A 351 4.95 4.29 -29.16
C ALA A 351 6.35 3.73 -28.79
N TYR A 352 6.39 2.98 -27.69
CA TYR A 352 7.51 2.12 -27.32
C TYR A 352 6.98 0.80 -26.76
N ASN A 353 7.81 -0.22 -26.80
CA ASN A 353 7.54 -1.50 -26.17
C ASN A 353 8.24 -1.54 -24.82
N ASP A 354 7.58 -2.14 -23.83
CA ASP A 354 8.03 -2.23 -22.45
C ASP A 354 8.01 -3.70 -22.00
N ASP A 355 9.14 -4.18 -21.47
CA ASP A 355 9.32 -5.56 -21.00
C ASP A 355 9.98 -5.53 -19.63
N GLN A 356 9.15 -5.72 -18.59
CA GLN A 356 9.57 -5.72 -17.19
C GLN A 356 9.58 -7.13 -16.65
N THR A 357 10.62 -7.48 -15.88
CA THR A 357 10.75 -8.76 -15.19
C THR A 357 11.22 -8.54 -13.77
N GLU A 358 10.45 -9.03 -12.80
CA GLU A 358 10.76 -8.98 -11.37
C GLU A 358 10.98 -10.38 -10.80
N ASN A 359 11.99 -10.52 -9.95
CA ASN A 359 12.34 -11.76 -9.25
C ASN A 359 12.54 -11.45 -7.77
N THR A 360 11.60 -11.86 -6.92
CA THR A 360 11.62 -11.58 -5.49
C THR A 360 11.81 -12.86 -4.70
N LEU A 361 12.81 -12.90 -3.82
CA LEU A 361 13.02 -13.95 -2.83
C LEU A 361 12.81 -13.39 -1.43
N GLN A 362 11.85 -13.94 -0.70
CA GLN A 362 11.55 -13.56 0.69
C GLN A 362 11.78 -14.75 1.62
N ILE A 363 12.51 -14.54 2.70
CA ILE A 363 12.77 -15.52 3.74
C ILE A 363 12.42 -14.90 5.09
N SER A 364 11.58 -15.57 5.88
CA SER A 364 11.20 -15.13 7.21
C SER A 364 11.38 -16.27 8.21
N ASP A 365 12.10 -16.01 9.29
CA ASP A 365 12.28 -16.93 10.41
C ASP A 365 11.61 -16.36 11.65
N THR A 366 10.66 -17.09 12.21
CA THR A 366 9.93 -16.73 13.42
C THR A 366 10.28 -17.68 14.54
N GLN A 367 10.84 -17.15 15.63
CA GLN A 367 11.30 -17.89 16.79
C GLN A 367 10.54 -17.50 18.05
N ILE A 368 9.90 -18.44 18.69
CA ILE A 368 9.32 -18.29 20.04
C ILE A 368 10.42 -18.63 21.05
N LEU A 369 11.18 -17.62 21.46
CA LEU A 369 12.30 -17.81 22.40
C LEU A 369 11.82 -18.16 23.79
N SER A 370 10.65 -17.67 24.18
CA SER A 370 9.93 -18.02 25.42
C SER A 370 8.45 -17.72 25.25
N PRO A 371 7.56 -18.13 26.20
CA PRO A 371 6.14 -17.79 26.14
C PRO A 371 5.83 -16.29 26.03
N ASN A 372 6.80 -15.46 26.39
CA ASN A 372 6.65 -14.00 26.41
C ASN A 372 7.58 -13.28 25.41
N VAL A 373 8.42 -13.99 24.66
CA VAL A 373 9.41 -13.40 23.76
C VAL A 373 9.37 -14.07 22.40
N VAL A 374 9.09 -13.27 21.38
CA VAL A 374 9.11 -13.69 19.99
C VAL A 374 10.13 -12.85 19.22
N ASN A 375 10.98 -13.49 18.44
CA ASN A 375 11.91 -12.84 17.51
C ASN A 375 11.53 -13.19 16.07
N GLU A 376 11.58 -12.23 15.19
CA GLU A 376 11.39 -12.43 13.75
C GLU A 376 12.56 -11.82 12.98
N THR A 377 13.14 -12.62 12.09
CA THR A 377 14.17 -12.17 11.13
C THR A 377 13.61 -12.34 9.74
N ARG A 378 13.70 -11.30 8.92
CA ARG A 378 13.21 -11.29 7.55
C ARG A 378 14.30 -10.80 6.61
N PHE A 379 14.41 -11.45 5.49
CA PHE A 379 15.32 -11.08 4.40
C PHE A 379 14.57 -11.11 3.09
N GLU A 380 14.76 -10.06 2.27
CA GLU A 380 14.27 -9.98 0.90
C GLU A 380 15.41 -9.65 -0.04
N TYR A 381 15.42 -10.31 -1.16
CA TYR A 381 16.15 -9.91 -2.35
C TYR A 381 15.16 -9.78 -3.49
N ASP A 382 15.12 -8.61 -4.07
CA ASP A 382 14.31 -8.33 -5.25
C ASP A 382 15.20 -7.82 -6.38
N ARG A 383 14.98 -8.35 -7.58
CA ARG A 383 15.62 -7.93 -8.81
C ARG A 383 14.60 -7.57 -9.84
N ASP A 384 14.54 -6.29 -10.16
CA ASP A 384 13.71 -5.74 -11.24
C ASP A 384 14.57 -5.42 -12.46
N THR A 385 14.06 -5.75 -13.64
CA THR A 385 14.67 -5.42 -14.94
C THR A 385 13.59 -4.83 -15.84
N ASP A 386 13.78 -3.58 -16.28
CA ASP A 386 12.91 -2.85 -17.18
C ASP A 386 13.64 -2.55 -18.49
N ASN A 387 13.04 -2.94 -19.63
CA ASN A 387 13.58 -2.68 -20.96
C ASN A 387 12.52 -1.96 -21.80
N GLN A 388 12.79 -0.70 -22.14
CA GLN A 388 11.92 0.09 -23.00
C GLN A 388 12.59 0.35 -24.34
N LEU A 389 11.88 0.01 -25.42
CA LEU A 389 12.38 0.16 -26.79
C LEU A 389 11.44 1.06 -27.60
N PRO A 390 11.84 2.30 -27.93
CA PRO A 390 11.03 3.20 -28.76
C PRO A 390 10.91 2.66 -30.19
N GLN A 391 9.73 2.82 -30.77
CA GLN A 391 9.47 2.40 -32.18
C GLN A 391 9.98 3.40 -33.19
N SER A 392 10.27 4.64 -32.82
CA SER A 392 10.81 5.68 -33.67
C SER A 392 12.04 6.34 -33.03
N ALA A 393 13.08 6.49 -33.83
CA ALA A 393 14.32 7.18 -33.48
C ALA A 393 14.34 8.64 -33.93
N SER A 394 13.26 9.18 -34.52
CA SER A 394 13.18 10.58 -34.92
C SER A 394 13.17 11.51 -33.70
N PHE A 395 13.43 12.80 -33.93
CA PHE A 395 13.27 13.81 -32.89
C PHE A 395 11.79 13.93 -32.45
N THR A 396 11.58 14.41 -31.26
CA THR A 396 10.24 14.70 -30.74
C THR A 396 9.80 16.11 -31.13
N THR A 397 8.54 16.23 -31.55
CA THR A 397 7.86 17.52 -31.74
C THR A 397 6.75 17.62 -30.68
N SER A 398 6.96 18.47 -29.69
CA SER A 398 6.00 18.75 -28.62
C SER A 398 5.29 20.08 -28.91
N VAL A 399 4.01 20.03 -29.20
CA VAL A 399 3.15 21.22 -29.36
C VAL A 399 2.24 21.29 -28.13
N LEU A 400 2.56 22.23 -27.23
CA LEU A 400 1.94 22.28 -25.90
C LEU A 400 0.42 22.42 -25.99
N GLY A 401 -0.29 21.52 -25.35
CA GLY A 401 -1.75 21.48 -25.33
C GLY A 401 -2.41 21.11 -26.65
N ALA A 402 -1.67 20.57 -27.63
CA ALA A 402 -2.19 20.15 -28.93
C ALA A 402 -1.78 18.71 -29.27
N PHE A 403 -0.49 18.44 -29.48
CA PHE A 403 0.00 17.07 -29.73
C PHE A 403 1.47 16.89 -29.38
N ILE A 404 1.90 15.62 -29.26
CA ILE A 404 3.29 15.19 -29.19
C ILE A 404 3.49 14.15 -30.30
N GLY A 405 4.41 14.42 -31.23
CA GLY A 405 4.69 13.55 -32.35
C GLY A 405 6.19 13.32 -32.55
N GLY A 406 6.56 12.60 -33.61
CA GLY A 406 7.94 12.18 -33.83
C GLY A 406 8.33 10.99 -32.91
N GLY A 407 9.62 10.83 -32.59
CA GLY A 407 10.08 9.78 -31.69
C GLY A 407 9.77 10.05 -30.20
N ASN A 408 9.75 9.02 -29.41
CA ASN A 408 9.53 9.14 -27.97
C ASN A 408 10.78 9.73 -27.29
N PRO A 409 10.66 10.79 -26.49
CA PRO A 409 11.79 11.42 -25.81
C PRO A 409 12.38 10.55 -24.67
N GLN A 410 11.71 9.50 -24.22
CA GLN A 410 12.27 8.55 -23.26
C GLN A 410 13.49 7.81 -23.82
N GLY A 411 13.52 7.62 -25.16
CA GLY A 411 14.59 6.87 -25.79
C GLY A 411 14.64 5.40 -25.33
N LEU A 412 15.78 4.77 -25.58
CA LEU A 412 16.01 3.41 -25.08
C LEU A 412 16.26 3.48 -23.56
N LEU A 413 15.58 2.62 -22.82
CA LEU A 413 15.86 2.37 -21.41
C LEU A 413 16.22 0.89 -21.22
N LYS A 414 17.26 0.64 -20.44
CA LYS A 414 17.54 -0.67 -19.85
C LYS A 414 17.93 -0.43 -18.40
N ASP A 415 17.04 -0.79 -17.51
CA ASP A 415 17.17 -0.60 -16.06
C ASP A 415 17.32 -1.94 -15.35
N VAL A 416 18.24 -2.03 -14.42
CA VAL A 416 18.46 -3.23 -13.60
C VAL A 416 18.66 -2.80 -12.16
N GLN A 417 17.67 -3.05 -11.34
CA GLN A 417 17.68 -2.76 -9.93
C GLN A 417 17.84 -4.05 -9.11
N ASN A 418 18.59 -3.96 -8.04
CA ASN A 418 18.60 -4.98 -7.00
C ASN A 418 18.29 -4.32 -5.67
N HIS A 419 17.30 -4.85 -4.99
CA HIS A 419 16.88 -4.39 -3.68
C HIS A 419 17.13 -5.50 -2.65
N TYR A 420 17.78 -5.15 -1.55
CA TYR A 420 18.03 -6.02 -0.42
C TYR A 420 17.39 -5.39 0.82
N GLU A 421 16.57 -6.15 1.53
CA GLU A 421 15.98 -5.71 2.79
C GLU A 421 16.23 -6.76 3.87
N LEU A 422 16.85 -6.33 4.98
CA LEU A 422 17.04 -7.15 6.17
C LEU A 422 16.34 -6.51 7.36
N GLN A 423 15.50 -7.28 8.02
CA GLN A 423 14.74 -6.83 9.18
C GLN A 423 14.91 -7.82 10.33
N ASN A 424 15.03 -7.32 11.56
CA ASN A 424 14.91 -8.13 12.76
C ASN A 424 14.07 -7.40 13.80
N TYR A 425 13.12 -8.10 14.40
CA TYR A 425 12.26 -7.59 15.44
C TYR A 425 12.17 -8.54 16.61
N THR A 426 12.15 -7.99 17.82
CA THR A 426 11.85 -8.73 19.03
C THR A 426 10.65 -8.12 19.73
N SER A 427 9.68 -8.96 20.06
CA SER A 427 8.49 -8.60 20.83
C SER A 427 8.53 -9.27 22.19
N ILE A 428 8.32 -8.49 23.26
CA ILE A 428 8.37 -8.94 24.65
C ILE A 428 7.10 -8.56 25.36
N VAL A 429 6.43 -9.52 26.00
CA VAL A 429 5.32 -9.28 26.93
C VAL A 429 5.86 -9.30 28.35
N HIS A 430 5.81 -8.18 29.05
CA HIS A 430 6.23 -8.07 30.45
C HIS A 430 5.15 -7.37 31.31
N GLY A 431 4.38 -8.17 32.03
CA GLY A 431 3.27 -7.67 32.86
C GLY A 431 2.21 -6.95 32.03
N LYS A 432 2.18 -5.61 32.12
CA LYS A 432 1.26 -4.74 31.38
C LYS A 432 1.88 -4.09 30.15
N HIS A 433 3.12 -4.39 29.86
CA HIS A 433 3.90 -3.81 28.78
C HIS A 433 4.02 -4.81 27.62
N PHE A 434 3.83 -4.32 26.42
CA PHE A 434 4.18 -5.02 25.18
C PHE A 434 5.25 -4.21 24.47
N ILE A 435 6.49 -4.64 24.68
CA ILE A 435 7.66 -3.96 24.14
C ILE A 435 8.04 -4.60 22.82
N LYS A 436 8.26 -3.78 21.80
CA LYS A 436 8.76 -4.19 20.49
C LYS A 436 9.97 -3.34 20.13
N PHE A 437 11.03 -3.96 19.68
CA PHE A 437 12.19 -3.26 19.15
C PHE A 437 12.79 -4.03 17.99
N GLY A 438 13.49 -3.33 17.12
CA GLY A 438 14.07 -3.93 15.94
C GLY A 438 14.78 -2.92 15.07
N ALA A 439 15.23 -3.40 13.93
CA ALA A 439 15.87 -2.58 12.92
C ALA A 439 15.55 -3.09 11.53
N ARG A 440 15.59 -2.18 10.56
CA ARG A 440 15.54 -2.47 9.14
C ARG A 440 16.74 -1.85 8.45
N LEU A 441 17.35 -2.61 7.56
CA LEU A 441 18.40 -2.18 6.64
C LEU A 441 17.93 -2.44 5.23
N ARG A 442 18.01 -1.44 4.36
CA ARG A 442 17.77 -1.58 2.92
C ARG A 442 18.97 -1.11 2.14
N VAL A 443 19.27 -1.84 1.07
CA VAL A 443 20.27 -1.49 0.09
C VAL A 443 19.64 -1.61 -1.28
N ILE A 444 19.71 -0.56 -2.09
CA ILE A 444 19.27 -0.56 -3.48
C ILE A 444 20.49 -0.26 -4.33
N THR A 445 20.72 -1.08 -5.34
CA THR A 445 21.71 -0.82 -6.39
C THR A 445 20.98 -0.72 -7.71
N ASP A 446 21.24 0.33 -8.47
CA ASP A 446 20.61 0.58 -9.76
C ASP A 446 21.67 0.78 -10.83
N SER A 447 21.49 0.06 -11.93
CA SER A 447 22.32 0.16 -13.15
C SER A 447 21.42 0.49 -14.34
N ASN A 448 21.37 1.75 -14.69
CA ASN A 448 20.42 2.30 -15.62
C ASN A 448 21.12 2.85 -16.88
N ARG A 449 20.80 2.25 -18.03
CA ARG A 449 21.22 2.72 -19.34
C ARG A 449 20.06 3.41 -20.03
N SER A 450 20.15 4.73 -20.23
CA SER A 450 19.10 5.53 -20.86
C SER A 450 19.67 6.47 -21.93
N THR A 451 18.97 6.53 -23.07
CA THR A 451 19.22 7.50 -24.14
C THR A 451 18.12 8.57 -24.18
N GLY A 452 17.57 8.90 -23.01
CA GLY A 452 16.48 9.88 -22.90
C GLY A 452 16.84 11.21 -23.52
N ASN A 453 16.02 11.67 -24.45
CA ASN A 453 16.16 12.89 -25.24
C ASN A 453 17.45 13.01 -26.09
N PHE A 454 18.09 11.89 -26.43
CA PHE A 454 19.25 11.90 -27.34
C PHE A 454 18.85 12.28 -28.77
N ASN A 455 17.62 12.03 -29.16
CA ASN A 455 17.07 12.40 -30.47
C ASN A 455 16.63 13.87 -30.50
N GLY A 456 16.58 14.57 -29.37
CA GLY A 456 16.17 15.95 -29.25
C GLY A 456 14.66 16.18 -29.31
N THR A 457 14.22 17.26 -28.69
CA THR A 457 12.82 17.66 -28.62
C THR A 457 12.67 19.11 -29.00
N PHE A 458 11.85 19.41 -30.02
CA PHE A 458 11.38 20.76 -30.30
C PHE A 458 10.08 21.02 -29.55
N THR A 459 10.00 22.14 -28.83
CA THR A 459 8.80 22.57 -28.10
C THR A 459 8.21 23.83 -28.71
N PHE A 460 6.95 23.72 -29.13
CA PHE A 460 6.14 24.83 -29.64
C PHE A 460 5.10 25.21 -28.58
N PRO A 461 4.91 26.52 -28.30
CA PRO A 461 4.01 26.96 -27.26
C PRO A 461 2.52 26.74 -27.61
N SER A 462 2.19 26.56 -28.88
CA SER A 462 0.83 26.32 -29.37
C SER A 462 0.81 25.71 -30.76
N ILE A 463 -0.38 25.24 -31.17
CA ILE A 463 -0.62 24.77 -32.55
C ILE A 463 -0.43 25.90 -33.57
N GLN A 464 -0.74 27.15 -33.21
CA GLN A 464 -0.55 28.31 -34.05
C GLN A 464 0.94 28.58 -34.30
N ALA A 465 1.77 28.49 -33.28
CA ALA A 465 3.21 28.64 -33.40
C ALA A 465 3.82 27.56 -34.32
N TYR A 466 3.31 26.35 -34.23
CA TYR A 466 3.70 25.24 -35.11
C TYR A 466 3.24 25.48 -36.53
N GLN A 467 1.97 25.94 -36.74
CA GLN A 467 1.41 26.30 -38.06
C GLN A 467 2.24 27.38 -38.77
N VAL A 468 2.59 28.45 -38.08
CA VAL A 468 3.44 29.53 -38.61
C VAL A 468 4.77 28.97 -39.15
N THR A 469 5.38 28.08 -38.39
CA THR A 469 6.65 27.45 -38.83
C THR A 469 6.44 26.58 -40.09
N GLN A 470 5.37 25.77 -40.13
CA GLN A 470 5.10 24.89 -41.27
C GLN A 470 4.79 25.68 -42.56
N LEU A 471 3.94 26.73 -42.42
CA LEU A 471 3.65 27.62 -43.57
C LEU A 471 4.90 28.36 -44.08
N GLY A 472 5.77 28.79 -43.19
CA GLY A 472 7.05 29.42 -43.54
C GLY A 472 7.97 28.45 -44.28
N LEU A 473 8.13 27.24 -43.79
CA LEU A 473 8.92 26.19 -44.45
C LEU A 473 8.36 25.87 -45.86
N GLN A 474 7.03 25.78 -45.98
CA GLN A 474 6.39 25.63 -47.30
C GLN A 474 6.70 26.80 -48.24
N ALA A 475 6.77 28.01 -47.73
CA ALA A 475 7.14 29.21 -48.48
C ALA A 475 8.65 29.34 -48.74
N GLY A 476 9.49 28.38 -48.31
CA GLY A 476 10.94 28.41 -48.43
C GLY A 476 11.67 29.33 -47.47
N LEU A 477 10.99 29.77 -46.40
CA LEU A 477 11.57 30.57 -45.30
C LEU A 477 12.23 29.66 -44.27
N THR A 478 13.29 30.18 -43.64
CA THR A 478 13.84 29.53 -42.42
C THR A 478 12.89 29.71 -41.23
N PRO A 479 12.98 28.88 -40.19
CA PRO A 479 12.23 29.10 -38.97
C PRO A 479 12.45 30.48 -38.33
N ALA A 480 13.67 30.99 -38.37
CA ALA A 480 13.98 32.34 -37.88
C ALA A 480 13.28 33.43 -38.70
N GLN A 481 13.26 33.33 -40.05
CA GLN A 481 12.54 34.25 -40.93
C GLN A 481 11.02 34.18 -40.70
N SER A 482 10.47 32.98 -40.59
CA SER A 482 9.05 32.76 -40.29
C SER A 482 8.67 33.38 -38.95
N ARG A 483 9.52 33.17 -37.93
CA ARG A 483 9.35 33.77 -36.58
C ARG A 483 9.42 35.30 -36.64
N ALA A 484 10.43 35.86 -37.32
CA ALA A 484 10.58 37.30 -37.46
C ALA A 484 9.36 37.94 -38.15
N SER A 485 8.86 37.35 -39.23
CA SER A 485 7.66 37.82 -39.93
C SER A 485 6.41 37.77 -39.05
N CYS A 486 6.25 36.72 -38.26
CA CYS A 486 5.14 36.54 -37.32
C CYS A 486 5.22 37.60 -36.21
N LEU A 487 6.39 37.82 -35.61
CA LEU A 487 6.60 38.84 -34.55
C LEU A 487 6.34 40.25 -35.09
N ALA A 488 6.78 40.57 -36.29
CA ALA A 488 6.55 41.87 -36.94
C ALA A 488 5.07 42.13 -37.24
N ALA A 489 4.29 41.08 -37.48
CA ALA A 489 2.85 41.17 -37.72
C ALA A 489 2.02 41.14 -36.43
N SER A 490 2.63 40.80 -35.30
CA SER A 490 1.93 40.68 -34.00
C SER A 490 1.81 42.05 -33.32
N PRO A 491 0.60 42.42 -32.85
CA PRO A 491 0.41 43.65 -32.09
C PRO A 491 1.09 43.61 -30.72
N ASN A 492 1.34 42.41 -30.18
CA ASN A 492 2.13 42.20 -28.97
C ASN A 492 3.20 41.13 -29.21
N PRO A 493 4.42 41.50 -29.59
CA PRO A 493 5.49 40.55 -29.88
C PRO A 493 5.89 39.67 -28.67
N GLN A 494 5.68 40.14 -27.44
CA GLN A 494 6.02 39.41 -26.20
C GLN A 494 5.06 38.25 -25.95
N ALA A 495 3.76 38.45 -26.25
CA ALA A 495 2.74 37.41 -26.18
C ALA A 495 2.58 36.60 -27.47
N ALA A 496 3.31 36.96 -28.52
CA ALA A 496 3.21 36.35 -29.84
C ALA A 496 3.75 34.91 -29.83
N GLN A 497 2.93 34.00 -30.32
CA GLN A 497 3.25 32.58 -30.43
C GLN A 497 3.82 32.32 -31.84
N CYS A 498 5.11 32.54 -32.02
CA CYS A 498 5.78 32.53 -33.29
C CYS A 498 6.93 31.51 -33.30
N GLY A 499 6.67 30.31 -33.80
CA GLY A 499 7.67 29.28 -33.99
C GLY A 499 7.98 28.47 -32.72
N ALA A 500 9.01 27.62 -32.81
CA ALA A 500 9.48 26.86 -31.67
C ALA A 500 10.12 27.77 -30.63
N ASN A 501 9.71 27.62 -29.37
CA ASN A 501 10.31 28.36 -28.29
C ASN A 501 11.61 27.72 -27.82
N GLN A 502 11.71 26.40 -27.92
CA GLN A 502 12.80 25.65 -27.33
C GLN A 502 13.13 24.42 -28.16
N PHE A 503 14.40 24.10 -28.23
CA PHE A 503 14.92 22.77 -28.56
C PHE A 503 15.76 22.25 -27.40
N SER A 504 15.55 21.03 -26.98
CA SER A 504 16.38 20.38 -25.96
C SER A 504 16.97 19.09 -26.49
N ILE A 505 18.23 18.83 -26.19
CA ILE A 505 18.90 17.59 -26.53
C ILE A 505 19.82 17.15 -25.39
N THR A 506 19.93 15.86 -25.21
CA THR A 506 20.85 15.27 -24.21
C THR A 506 21.92 14.46 -24.95
N TYR A 507 23.14 14.51 -24.50
CA TYR A 507 24.27 13.75 -25.04
C TYR A 507 25.24 13.35 -23.91
N GLY A 508 26.04 12.32 -24.12
CA GLY A 508 26.98 11.80 -23.12
C GLY A 508 26.90 10.29 -22.97
N GLN A 509 27.34 9.79 -21.84
CA GLN A 509 27.34 8.35 -21.53
C GLN A 509 25.92 7.91 -21.12
N PRO A 510 25.34 6.90 -21.79
CA PRO A 510 23.98 6.46 -21.46
C PRO A 510 23.87 5.70 -20.14
N LEU A 511 24.95 5.10 -19.64
CA LEU A 511 24.97 4.32 -18.41
C LEU A 511 25.27 5.19 -17.20
N SER A 512 24.41 5.09 -16.20
CA SER A 512 24.61 5.64 -14.85
C SER A 512 24.29 4.57 -13.80
N THR A 513 24.99 4.61 -12.68
CA THR A 513 24.78 3.67 -11.57
C THR A 513 24.69 4.45 -10.27
N VAL A 514 23.81 4.01 -9.38
CA VAL A 514 23.63 4.58 -8.03
C VAL A 514 23.41 3.47 -7.01
N ASP A 515 23.83 3.75 -5.77
CA ASP A 515 23.67 2.85 -4.63
C ASP A 515 23.07 3.62 -3.47
N MET A 516 21.91 3.19 -2.98
CA MET A 516 21.23 3.78 -1.84
C MET A 516 21.24 2.81 -0.65
N VAL A 517 21.55 3.32 0.53
CA VAL A 517 21.53 2.58 1.79
C VAL A 517 20.71 3.35 2.81
N ASP A 518 19.73 2.70 3.42
CA ASP A 518 19.00 3.27 4.55
C ASP A 518 18.88 2.30 5.72
N VAL A 519 18.91 2.85 6.93
CA VAL A 519 18.80 2.09 8.17
C VAL A 519 17.78 2.74 9.12
N GLY A 520 16.97 1.90 9.77
CA GLY A 520 15.91 2.38 10.65
C GLY A 520 15.71 1.49 11.89
N PRO A 521 16.49 1.64 12.99
CA PRO A 521 16.19 1.03 14.27
C PRO A 521 15.01 1.71 14.97
N TYR A 522 14.26 0.95 15.78
CA TYR A 522 13.16 1.47 16.56
C TYR A 522 12.96 0.71 17.88
N VAL A 523 12.27 1.36 18.81
CA VAL A 523 11.75 0.79 20.04
C VAL A 523 10.37 1.35 20.33
N GLN A 524 9.46 0.52 20.80
CA GLN A 524 8.09 0.88 21.13
C GLN A 524 7.62 0.09 22.36
N ASP A 525 6.78 0.70 23.19
CA ASP A 525 6.05 0.04 24.26
C ASP A 525 4.56 0.41 24.19
N ASP A 526 3.71 -0.61 24.23
CA ASP A 526 2.27 -0.49 24.40
C ASP A 526 1.93 -0.83 25.86
N TRP A 527 1.82 0.21 26.68
CA TRP A 527 1.58 0.09 28.11
C TRP A 527 0.09 0.11 28.42
N ARG A 528 -0.44 -1.03 28.84
CA ARG A 528 -1.82 -1.16 29.32
C ARG A 528 -1.91 -0.67 30.78
N ILE A 529 -2.03 0.63 31.00
CA ILE A 529 -2.09 1.28 32.30
C ILE A 529 -3.27 0.71 33.11
N ARG A 530 -4.46 0.62 32.46
CA ARG A 530 -5.69 0.03 32.99
C ARG A 530 -6.31 -0.88 31.93
N PRO A 531 -7.24 -1.78 32.29
CA PRO A 531 -7.94 -2.62 31.29
C PRO A 531 -8.63 -1.83 30.18
N ASN A 532 -8.99 -0.56 30.45
CA ASN A 532 -9.66 0.34 29.53
C ASN A 532 -8.78 1.53 29.10
N LEU A 533 -7.47 1.51 29.36
CA LEU A 533 -6.56 2.60 29.00
C LEU A 533 -5.21 2.03 28.56
N THR A 534 -4.86 2.26 27.30
CA THR A 534 -3.56 1.92 26.72
C THR A 534 -2.85 3.19 26.28
N LEU A 535 -1.57 3.29 26.59
CA LEU A 535 -0.63 4.31 26.13
C LEU A 535 0.43 3.62 25.30
N SER A 536 0.61 4.05 24.05
CA SER A 536 1.65 3.58 23.14
C SER A 536 2.67 4.69 22.95
N TYR A 537 3.94 4.39 23.11
CA TYR A 537 5.02 5.35 22.84
C TYR A 537 6.21 4.63 22.24
N GLY A 538 6.89 5.32 21.35
CA GLY A 538 8.04 4.75 20.66
C GLY A 538 8.91 5.81 20.02
N LEU A 539 10.11 5.38 19.67
CA LEU A 539 11.08 6.18 18.94
C LEU A 539 11.65 5.35 17.80
N ARG A 540 11.70 5.93 16.65
CA ARG A 540 12.40 5.40 15.50
C ARG A 540 13.51 6.38 15.12
N PHE A 541 14.67 5.86 14.76
CA PHE A 541 15.74 6.61 14.14
C PHE A 541 15.85 6.21 12.68
N GLU A 542 16.12 7.15 11.79
CA GLU A 542 16.30 6.89 10.38
C GLU A 542 17.52 7.62 9.84
N SER A 543 18.27 6.97 8.96
CA SER A 543 19.41 7.55 8.27
C SER A 543 19.56 6.94 6.89
N GLN A 544 20.02 7.76 5.94
CA GLN A 544 20.28 7.35 4.55
C GLN A 544 21.56 8.03 4.06
N ASN A 545 22.23 7.45 3.05
CA ASN A 545 23.50 7.97 2.52
C ASN A 545 23.36 9.25 1.68
N ASP A 546 22.23 9.47 1.00
CA ASP A 546 22.09 10.49 -0.07
C ASP A 546 21.57 11.84 0.44
N THR A 547 21.42 12.01 1.74
CA THR A 547 21.02 13.26 2.36
C THR A 547 22.10 13.77 3.30
N GLY A 548 22.21 15.08 3.43
CA GLY A 548 23.11 15.69 4.44
C GLY A 548 22.60 15.59 5.89
N ASP A 549 21.39 15.07 6.09
CA ASP A 549 20.76 14.89 7.40
C ASP A 549 20.74 13.41 7.77
N HIS A 550 21.55 13.04 8.77
CA HIS A 550 21.72 11.66 9.21
C HIS A 550 21.14 11.41 10.61
N ALA A 551 20.34 12.33 11.15
CA ALA A 551 19.86 12.27 12.53
C ALA A 551 18.34 12.44 12.64
N ASP A 552 17.60 11.63 11.92
CA ASP A 552 16.15 11.70 11.82
C ASP A 552 15.45 10.91 12.94
N PHE A 553 15.15 11.62 14.03
CA PHE A 553 14.42 11.03 15.16
C PHE A 553 12.91 11.19 14.98
N ALA A 554 12.21 10.08 14.96
CA ALA A 554 10.78 9.95 14.67
C ALA A 554 9.99 9.47 15.90
N PRO A 555 9.67 10.34 16.88
CA PRO A 555 8.85 9.97 18.02
C PRO A 555 7.42 9.63 17.59
N ARG A 556 6.83 8.65 18.30
CA ARG A 556 5.46 8.18 18.13
C ARG A 556 4.76 8.17 19.47
N LEU A 557 3.51 8.59 19.50
CA LEU A 557 2.66 8.56 20.69
C LEU A 557 1.25 8.17 20.30
N GLY A 558 0.63 7.28 21.07
CA GLY A 558 -0.75 6.87 20.89
C GLY A 558 -1.43 6.68 22.24
N ILE A 559 -2.71 7.01 22.33
CA ILE A 559 -3.56 6.75 23.49
C ILE A 559 -4.88 6.16 23.04
N ALA A 560 -5.37 5.15 23.75
CA ALA A 560 -6.70 4.58 23.56
C ALA A 560 -7.40 4.46 24.93
N TRP A 561 -8.54 5.14 25.06
CA TRP A 561 -9.30 5.19 26.31
C TRP A 561 -10.75 4.77 26.08
N GLY A 562 -11.11 3.63 26.66
CA GLY A 562 -12.47 3.09 26.67
C GLY A 562 -13.33 3.77 27.75
N LEU A 563 -14.42 4.41 27.34
CA LEU A 563 -15.35 5.08 28.23
C LEU A 563 -16.40 4.10 28.78
N GLY A 564 -16.69 4.18 30.07
CA GLY A 564 -17.74 3.41 30.71
C GLY A 564 -17.41 1.93 30.92
N GLY A 565 -16.13 1.56 30.91
CA GLY A 565 -15.68 0.18 31.07
C GLY A 565 -15.66 -0.26 32.54
N GLY A 566 -16.58 -1.14 32.92
CA GLY A 566 -16.49 -1.98 34.13
C GLY A 566 -16.04 -3.40 33.75
N LYS A 567 -16.85 -4.40 34.08
CA LYS A 567 -16.64 -5.80 33.68
C LYS A 567 -16.92 -6.07 32.18
N ASN A 568 -17.64 -5.17 31.50
CA ASN A 568 -18.00 -5.30 30.09
C ASN A 568 -17.05 -4.47 29.21
N PRO A 569 -16.78 -4.89 27.95
CA PRO A 569 -16.03 -4.10 26.97
C PRO A 569 -16.64 -2.71 26.79
N PRO A 570 -15.82 -1.67 26.60
CA PRO A 570 -16.33 -0.33 26.38
C PRO A 570 -17.09 -0.27 25.04
N LYS A 571 -18.21 0.46 24.99
CA LYS A 571 -18.93 0.73 23.74
C LYS A 571 -18.42 1.96 23.00
N THR A 572 -17.61 2.78 23.69
CA THR A 572 -17.01 4.00 23.13
C THR A 572 -15.54 4.02 23.48
N VAL A 573 -14.69 4.26 22.49
CA VAL A 573 -13.25 4.43 22.66
C VAL A 573 -12.86 5.78 22.09
N LEU A 574 -12.11 6.56 22.85
CA LEU A 574 -11.41 7.75 22.39
C LEU A 574 -9.98 7.36 22.05
N ARG A 575 -9.51 7.75 20.86
CA ARG A 575 -8.12 7.58 20.49
C ARG A 575 -7.49 8.92 20.15
N GLY A 576 -6.23 9.06 20.49
CA GLY A 576 -5.37 10.15 20.06
C GLY A 576 -4.04 9.60 19.61
N GLY A 577 -3.41 10.26 18.65
CA GLY A 577 -2.11 9.87 18.18
C GLY A 577 -1.31 11.03 17.64
N PHE A 578 -0.01 10.92 17.74
CA PHE A 578 0.97 11.86 17.23
C PHE A 578 2.17 11.09 16.71
N GLY A 579 2.71 11.49 15.57
CA GLY A 579 3.91 10.89 15.02
C GLY A 579 4.67 11.82 14.10
N VAL A 580 5.99 11.71 14.15
CA VAL A 580 6.91 12.32 13.19
C VAL A 580 7.37 11.25 12.24
N PHE A 581 7.29 11.50 10.96
CA PHE A 581 7.65 10.55 9.88
C PHE A 581 8.61 11.23 8.93
N TYR A 582 9.60 10.49 8.47
CA TYR A 582 10.54 10.96 7.46
C TYR A 582 10.36 10.21 6.16
N ASP A 583 10.46 10.94 5.05
CA ASP A 583 10.52 10.34 3.72
C ASP A 583 11.98 10.31 3.23
N ARG A 584 12.21 9.62 2.11
CA ARG A 584 13.56 9.40 1.60
C ARG A 584 13.82 10.18 0.32
N PHE A 585 15.08 10.54 0.12
CA PHE A 585 15.59 10.87 -1.19
C PHE A 585 15.69 9.55 -1.97
N THR A 586 14.95 9.41 -3.05
CA THR A 586 14.83 8.13 -3.74
C THR A 586 15.96 7.94 -4.75
N TYR A 587 16.33 6.69 -5.01
CA TYR A 587 17.37 6.34 -5.99
C TYR A 587 17.13 6.96 -7.38
N ASN A 588 15.86 7.14 -7.81
CA ASN A 588 15.53 7.79 -9.08
C ASN A 588 16.01 9.26 -9.17
N LEU A 589 15.94 9.98 -8.04
CA LEU A 589 16.39 11.37 -7.97
C LEU A 589 17.93 11.44 -7.99
N ASP A 590 18.57 10.51 -7.29
CA ASP A 590 20.01 10.36 -7.29
C ASP A 590 20.51 9.97 -8.68
N LEU A 591 19.86 8.98 -9.30
CA LEU A 591 20.15 8.58 -10.68
C LEU A 591 20.04 9.75 -11.67
N GLN A 592 19.01 10.60 -11.54
CA GLN A 592 18.85 11.78 -12.38
C GLN A 592 19.98 12.79 -12.20
N GLN A 593 20.40 13.01 -10.97
CA GLN A 593 21.51 13.90 -10.63
C GLN A 593 22.84 13.33 -11.15
N GLU A 594 23.13 12.04 -10.90
CA GLU A 594 24.32 11.37 -11.40
C GLU A 594 24.39 11.33 -12.94
N ARG A 595 23.24 11.22 -13.58
CA ARG A 595 23.15 11.23 -15.03
C ARG A 595 23.36 12.62 -15.61
N LEU A 596 22.63 13.62 -15.14
CA LEU A 596 22.57 14.98 -15.70
C LEU A 596 23.47 15.97 -14.93
N ASN A 597 24.63 15.53 -14.45
CA ASN A 597 25.60 16.35 -13.71
C ASN A 597 26.49 17.22 -14.62
N GLY A 598 26.32 17.16 -15.94
CA GLY A 598 27.15 17.88 -16.91
C GLY A 598 28.46 17.18 -17.27
N ILE A 599 28.78 16.04 -16.64
CA ILE A 599 29.95 15.19 -16.89
C ILE A 599 29.52 13.87 -17.54
N THR A 600 28.62 13.14 -16.90
CA THR A 600 28.08 11.88 -17.41
C THR A 600 27.20 12.13 -18.63
N GLN A 601 26.20 12.98 -18.46
CA GLN A 601 25.40 13.51 -19.55
C GLN A 601 25.22 15.02 -19.40
N GLN A 602 25.08 15.67 -20.52
CA GLN A 602 24.74 17.09 -20.61
C GLN A 602 23.46 17.26 -21.38
N ARG A 603 22.49 17.95 -20.77
CA ARG A 603 21.32 18.47 -21.48
C ARG A 603 21.61 19.88 -21.93
N THR A 604 21.37 20.19 -23.18
CA THR A 604 21.46 21.53 -23.75
C THR A 604 20.10 21.99 -24.19
N ILE A 605 19.72 23.18 -23.80
CA ILE A 605 18.51 23.87 -24.24
C ILE A 605 18.90 25.00 -25.14
N VAL A 606 18.27 25.08 -26.32
CA VAL A 606 18.43 26.16 -27.29
C VAL A 606 17.12 26.92 -27.37
N GLN A 607 17.17 28.20 -27.07
CA GLN A 607 16.00 29.06 -27.17
C GLN A 607 15.83 29.52 -28.62
N PHE A 608 14.59 29.46 -29.10
CA PHE A 608 14.19 29.90 -30.44
C PHE A 608 15.04 29.26 -31.56
N PRO A 609 15.06 27.93 -31.68
CA PRO A 609 15.89 27.25 -32.66
C PRO A 609 15.51 27.64 -34.11
N ASP A 610 16.50 27.87 -34.95
CA ASP A 610 16.34 28.24 -36.37
C ASP A 610 16.55 27.07 -37.33
N PHE A 611 16.78 25.89 -36.83
CA PHE A 611 17.16 24.70 -37.59
C PHE A 611 16.06 23.61 -37.69
N TYR A 612 14.83 23.88 -37.22
CA TYR A 612 13.75 22.91 -37.41
C TYR A 612 13.43 22.70 -38.90
N PRO A 613 13.21 21.46 -39.40
CA PRO A 613 13.18 20.19 -38.69
C PRO A 613 14.53 19.41 -38.68
N ALA A 614 15.61 20.02 -39.09
CA ALA A 614 16.92 19.38 -39.18
C ALA A 614 17.78 19.71 -37.96
N ILE A 615 18.22 18.69 -37.21
CA ILE A 615 19.10 18.86 -36.07
C ILE A 615 20.57 18.94 -36.54
N PRO A 616 21.29 20.04 -36.26
CA PRO A 616 22.70 20.14 -36.54
C PRO A 616 23.52 19.12 -35.74
N PRO A 617 24.70 18.69 -36.21
CA PRO A 617 25.59 17.84 -35.43
C PRO A 617 25.91 18.45 -34.05
N ALA A 618 26.10 17.61 -33.06
CA ALA A 618 26.49 18.06 -31.71
C ALA A 618 27.77 18.92 -31.79
N GLY A 619 27.78 20.06 -31.08
CA GLY A 619 28.87 21.04 -31.12
C GLY A 619 28.81 22.08 -32.26
N THR A 620 27.90 21.94 -33.21
CA THR A 620 27.67 22.95 -34.31
C THR A 620 26.35 23.69 -34.12
N ILE A 621 25.59 23.37 -33.07
CA ILE A 621 24.31 24.01 -32.76
C ILE A 621 24.56 25.49 -32.45
N GLN A 622 23.92 26.37 -33.19
CA GLN A 622 24.00 27.82 -33.03
C GLN A 622 22.80 28.36 -32.27
N GLY A 623 22.94 29.54 -31.68
CA GLY A 623 21.90 30.22 -30.93
C GLY A 623 22.19 30.28 -29.40
N PRO A 624 21.34 30.96 -28.64
CA PRO A 624 21.48 31.02 -27.18
C PRO A 624 21.30 29.64 -26.56
N GLN A 625 22.38 29.11 -26.01
CA GLN A 625 22.38 27.77 -25.37
C GLN A 625 22.41 27.89 -23.88
N SER A 626 21.58 27.08 -23.23
CA SER A 626 21.56 26.92 -21.77
C SER A 626 21.86 25.46 -21.42
N PRO A 627 23.12 25.12 -21.14
CA PRO A 627 23.43 23.86 -20.51
C PRO A 627 22.58 23.66 -19.26
N THR A 628 22.13 22.46 -19.02
CA THR A 628 21.26 22.15 -17.88
C THR A 628 21.86 21.02 -17.08
N ILE A 629 22.07 21.24 -15.80
CA ILE A 629 22.59 20.25 -14.88
C ILE A 629 21.65 20.07 -13.69
N TYR A 630 21.67 18.86 -13.12
CA TYR A 630 21.01 18.55 -11.85
C TYR A 630 22.04 18.41 -10.74
N GLN A 631 21.69 18.87 -9.55
CA GLN A 631 22.49 18.70 -8.35
C GLN A 631 21.65 18.57 -7.10
N VAL A 632 22.19 17.92 -6.10
CA VAL A 632 21.59 17.84 -4.76
C VAL A 632 22.09 19.05 -3.94
N ASN A 633 21.19 19.67 -3.16
CA ASN A 633 21.60 20.69 -2.20
C ASN A 633 22.49 20.03 -1.13
N PRO A 634 23.72 20.54 -0.86
CA PRO A 634 24.61 19.93 0.14
C PRO A 634 24.02 19.84 1.55
N ASN A 635 23.01 20.67 1.85
CA ASN A 635 22.26 20.67 3.11
C ASN A 635 20.86 20.09 2.93
N LEU A 636 20.67 19.16 2.00
CA LEU A 636 19.39 18.52 1.78
C LEU A 636 18.95 17.77 3.05
N LYS A 637 17.75 18.06 3.51
CA LYS A 637 17.14 17.40 4.68
C LYS A 637 16.07 16.45 4.25
N SER A 638 15.89 15.37 5.00
CA SER A 638 14.79 14.44 4.78
C SER A 638 13.42 15.14 4.92
N PRO A 639 12.48 14.89 4.00
CA PRO A 639 11.12 15.41 4.13
C PRO A 639 10.49 14.88 5.42
N ARG A 640 10.00 15.79 6.25
CA ARG A 640 9.42 15.45 7.54
C ARG A 640 7.92 15.73 7.53
N THR A 641 7.13 14.71 7.86
CA THR A 641 5.68 14.84 8.07
C THR A 641 5.34 14.62 9.53
N ILE A 642 4.71 15.61 10.14
CA ILE A 642 4.12 15.53 11.48
C ILE A 642 2.64 15.21 11.30
N GLN A 643 2.19 14.09 11.83
CA GLN A 643 0.80 13.66 11.73
C GLN A 643 0.20 13.56 13.13
N SER A 644 -1.00 14.13 13.31
CA SER A 644 -1.76 14.07 14.56
C SER A 644 -3.19 13.66 14.25
N ALA A 645 -3.76 12.78 15.07
CA ALA A 645 -5.13 12.33 14.91
C ALA A 645 -5.87 12.29 16.24
N ALA A 646 -7.17 12.59 16.18
CA ALA A 646 -8.10 12.38 17.27
C ALA A 646 -9.33 11.64 16.74
N SER A 647 -9.73 10.56 17.39
CA SER A 647 -10.82 9.70 16.93
C SER A 647 -11.77 9.34 18.07
N ILE A 648 -13.04 9.30 17.74
CA ILE A 648 -14.08 8.70 18.56
C ILE A 648 -14.68 7.49 17.84
N GLU A 649 -14.63 6.35 18.49
CA GLU A 649 -15.13 5.08 17.99
C GLU A 649 -16.28 4.62 18.85
N ARG A 650 -17.41 4.24 18.23
CA ARG A 650 -18.59 3.82 18.97
C ARG A 650 -19.26 2.61 18.35
N GLN A 651 -19.50 1.61 19.15
CA GLN A 651 -20.43 0.55 18.84
C GLN A 651 -21.86 1.08 19.02
N VAL A 652 -22.54 1.38 17.92
CA VAL A 652 -23.90 1.95 17.92
C VAL A 652 -24.93 0.85 18.23
N THR A 653 -24.75 -0.31 17.59
CA THR A 653 -25.53 -1.53 17.83
C THR A 653 -24.57 -2.72 17.97
N LYS A 654 -25.11 -3.91 18.27
CA LYS A 654 -24.29 -5.13 18.26
C LYS A 654 -23.71 -5.44 16.86
N SER A 655 -24.32 -4.90 15.82
CA SER A 655 -23.99 -5.15 14.42
C SER A 655 -23.37 -3.93 13.73
N ALA A 656 -23.23 -2.79 14.38
CA ALA A 656 -22.78 -1.56 13.72
C ALA A 656 -21.78 -0.78 14.57
N THR A 657 -20.68 -0.37 13.96
CA THR A 657 -19.67 0.52 14.53
C THR A 657 -19.52 1.73 13.63
N ILE A 658 -19.34 2.87 14.25
CA ILE A 658 -19.00 4.14 13.60
C ILE A 658 -17.75 4.71 14.23
N SER A 659 -16.87 5.30 13.42
CA SER A 659 -15.76 6.11 13.92
C SER A 659 -15.69 7.44 13.19
N VAL A 660 -15.34 8.47 13.93
CA VAL A 660 -15.07 9.81 13.39
C VAL A 660 -13.66 10.17 13.79
N THR A 661 -12.81 10.44 12.82
CA THR A 661 -11.41 10.78 13.00
C THR A 661 -11.14 12.15 12.39
N TYR A 662 -10.56 13.05 13.17
CA TYR A 662 -9.90 14.24 12.66
C TYR A 662 -8.42 13.95 12.52
N LEU A 663 -7.86 14.21 11.34
CA LEU A 663 -6.47 14.00 11.00
C LEU A 663 -5.87 15.33 10.51
N ASN A 664 -4.76 15.71 11.11
CA ASN A 664 -3.93 16.83 10.67
C ASN A 664 -2.56 16.32 10.27
N SER A 665 -2.07 16.74 9.10
CA SER A 665 -0.72 16.44 8.63
C SER A 665 -0.01 17.74 8.25
N PHE A 666 1.21 17.90 8.73
CA PHE A 666 2.07 19.04 8.41
C PHE A 666 3.42 18.51 7.91
N GLY A 667 3.71 18.77 6.64
CA GLY A 667 4.99 18.45 6.01
C GLY A 667 5.88 19.68 5.95
N ASN A 668 7.11 19.56 6.39
CA ASN A 668 8.17 20.52 6.18
C ASN A 668 9.39 19.82 5.59
N ASN A 669 10.34 20.60 5.08
CA ASN A 669 11.46 20.07 4.31
C ASN A 669 11.01 19.22 3.10
N GLN A 670 9.82 19.48 2.56
CA GLN A 670 9.35 18.73 1.38
C GLN A 670 10.26 19.03 0.19
N PHE A 671 10.45 18.01 -0.65
CA PHE A 671 11.31 18.15 -1.82
C PHE A 671 10.65 18.97 -2.92
N ILE A 672 11.47 19.77 -3.59
CA ILE A 672 11.15 20.54 -4.79
C ILE A 672 12.43 20.74 -5.58
N THR A 673 12.35 20.75 -6.91
CA THR A 673 13.47 21.11 -7.77
C THR A 673 13.38 22.57 -8.14
N ARG A 674 14.47 23.33 -7.99
CA ARG A 674 14.52 24.74 -8.34
C ARG A 674 15.66 25.03 -9.31
N ASN A 675 15.42 25.89 -10.29
CA ASN A 675 16.51 26.47 -11.07
C ASN A 675 17.17 27.59 -10.24
N ILE A 676 18.23 27.25 -9.50
CA ILE A 676 18.92 28.24 -8.64
C ILE A 676 19.74 29.24 -9.42
N ASN A 677 19.89 29.08 -10.73
CA ASN A 677 20.49 30.01 -11.65
C ASN A 677 19.48 30.53 -12.70
N ALA A 678 18.19 30.56 -12.37
CA ALA A 678 17.18 31.23 -13.17
C ALA A 678 17.49 32.73 -13.24
N PRO A 679 17.06 33.47 -14.29
CA PRO A 679 17.10 34.93 -14.28
C PRO A 679 16.37 35.48 -13.05
N GLU A 680 16.95 36.54 -12.44
CA GLU A 680 16.32 37.18 -11.29
C GLU A 680 15.01 37.88 -11.67
N PRO A 681 13.97 37.85 -10.81
CA PRO A 681 12.71 38.53 -11.07
C PRO A 681 12.91 40.05 -11.33
N GLY A 682 12.26 40.60 -12.37
CA GLY A 682 12.34 41.98 -12.75
C GLY A 682 13.46 42.35 -13.73
N THR A 683 14.27 41.36 -14.14
CA THR A 683 15.33 41.54 -15.17
C THR A 683 14.85 41.11 -16.58
N PHE A 684 13.59 41.36 -16.90
CA PHE A 684 13.01 40.96 -18.17
C PHE A 684 13.16 42.10 -19.24
N PRO A 685 13.52 41.84 -20.53
CA PRO A 685 13.85 40.50 -21.05
C PRO A 685 15.10 39.90 -20.41
N PRO A 686 15.15 38.58 -20.23
CA PRO A 686 16.14 37.89 -19.38
C PRO A 686 17.53 37.88 -20.00
N THR A 687 18.13 39.04 -20.17
CA THR A 687 19.39 39.19 -20.88
C THR A 687 20.61 39.04 -20.01
N SER A 688 20.49 39.00 -18.65
CA SER A 688 21.77 39.12 -17.98
C SER A 688 21.90 38.65 -16.55
N ASP A 689 20.98 38.90 -15.63
CA ASP A 689 21.36 38.75 -14.20
C ASP A 689 20.92 37.37 -13.63
N ARG A 690 21.83 36.42 -13.79
CA ARG A 690 21.73 35.09 -13.15
C ARG A 690 22.70 35.06 -11.95
N PRO A 691 22.32 34.52 -10.81
CA PRO A 691 23.13 34.54 -9.58
C PRO A 691 24.53 33.97 -9.73
N PHE A 692 24.70 32.94 -10.54
CA PHE A 692 26.01 32.31 -10.81
C PHE A 692 26.62 32.74 -12.16
N GLY A 693 26.02 33.72 -12.83
CA GLY A 693 26.42 34.12 -14.17
C GLY A 693 26.19 33.04 -15.24
N GLY A 694 26.62 33.34 -16.47
CA GLY A 694 26.47 32.43 -17.62
C GLY A 694 25.05 32.13 -18.01
N THR A 695 24.84 31.04 -18.75
CA THR A 695 23.51 30.63 -19.26
C THR A 695 23.06 29.28 -18.70
N THR A 696 23.86 28.62 -17.87
CA THR A 696 23.58 27.28 -17.35
C THR A 696 22.37 27.28 -16.44
N ASN A 697 21.39 26.43 -16.72
CA ASN A 697 20.34 26.10 -15.78
C ASN A 697 20.86 25.12 -14.73
N ILE A 698 20.76 25.47 -13.46
CA ILE A 698 21.19 24.65 -12.34
C ILE A 698 19.94 24.17 -11.57
N TYR A 699 19.47 23.01 -11.90
CA TYR A 699 18.32 22.38 -11.27
C TYR A 699 18.76 21.68 -9.99
N GLN A 700 18.36 22.25 -8.84
CA GLN A 700 18.77 21.77 -7.54
C GLN A 700 17.61 21.16 -6.77
N TYR A 701 17.76 19.90 -6.36
CA TYR A 701 16.89 19.27 -5.36
C TYR A 701 17.04 20.00 -4.02
N SER A 702 15.96 20.52 -3.53
CA SER A 702 15.92 21.34 -2.32
C SER A 702 14.84 20.85 -1.37
N SER A 703 15.10 20.90 -0.07
CA SER A 703 14.15 20.55 0.99
C SER A 703 13.53 21.83 1.61
N LYS A 704 12.86 22.64 0.80
CA LYS A 704 12.32 23.95 1.22
C LYS A 704 10.80 24.06 1.15
N ALA A 705 10.15 23.08 0.56
CA ALA A 705 8.71 23.12 0.37
C ALA A 705 7.93 22.65 1.61
N ILE A 706 6.64 23.00 1.66
CA ILE A 706 5.75 22.69 2.76
C ILE A 706 4.44 22.08 2.27
N PHE A 707 3.81 21.33 3.17
CA PHE A 707 2.53 20.67 2.94
C PHE A 707 1.66 20.78 4.19
N ARG A 708 0.36 21.03 4.03
CA ARG A 708 -0.62 21.04 5.11
C ARG A 708 -1.89 20.35 4.68
N GLN A 709 -2.38 19.47 5.53
CA GLN A 709 -3.61 18.73 5.27
C GLN A 709 -4.46 18.63 6.54
N ASN A 710 -5.76 18.82 6.37
CA ASN A 710 -6.76 18.60 7.40
C ASN A 710 -7.85 17.71 6.84
N GLN A 711 -8.19 16.64 7.57
CA GLN A 711 -9.21 15.69 7.16
C GLN A 711 -10.18 15.37 8.28
N VAL A 712 -11.44 15.16 7.89
CA VAL A 712 -12.43 14.48 8.73
C VAL A 712 -12.81 13.20 8.02
N ILE A 713 -12.59 12.06 8.68
CA ILE A 713 -12.86 10.73 8.14
C ILE A 713 -13.96 10.10 9.00
N VAL A 714 -15.08 9.74 8.38
CA VAL A 714 -16.18 9.02 9.03
C VAL A 714 -16.20 7.61 8.46
N ASN A 715 -15.85 6.61 9.28
CA ASN A 715 -15.94 5.20 8.90
C ASN A 715 -17.19 4.57 9.52
N ALA A 716 -17.84 3.70 8.78
CA ALA A 716 -18.95 2.89 9.26
C ALA A 716 -18.78 1.43 8.83
N ARG A 717 -19.08 0.51 9.74
CA ARG A 717 -19.12 -0.91 9.47
C ARG A 717 -20.42 -1.49 10.02
N VAL A 718 -21.11 -2.28 9.19
CA VAL A 718 -22.40 -2.90 9.52
C VAL A 718 -22.34 -4.39 9.18
N ASN A 719 -22.47 -5.24 10.19
CA ASN A 719 -22.53 -6.69 10.03
C ASN A 719 -23.86 -7.20 10.56
N VAL A 720 -24.82 -7.49 9.69
CA VAL A 720 -26.15 -7.98 10.06
C VAL A 720 -26.20 -9.50 9.84
N ALA A 721 -26.00 -10.25 10.89
CA ALA A 721 -25.89 -11.70 10.86
C ALA A 721 -24.86 -12.14 9.79
N ALA A 722 -24.90 -13.39 9.33
CA ALA A 722 -24.02 -13.88 8.25
C ALA A 722 -24.46 -13.39 6.85
N LYS A 723 -25.46 -12.49 6.77
CA LYS A 723 -26.10 -12.13 5.48
C LYS A 723 -25.60 -10.83 4.88
N VAL A 724 -25.23 -9.85 5.70
CA VAL A 724 -24.84 -8.51 5.25
C VAL A 724 -23.59 -8.08 6.00
N SER A 725 -22.51 -7.82 5.26
CA SER A 725 -21.31 -7.16 5.75
C SER A 725 -21.06 -5.97 4.83
N LEU A 726 -21.25 -4.78 5.33
CA LEU A 726 -20.98 -3.54 4.61
C LEU A 726 -20.03 -2.68 5.40
N PHE A 727 -19.10 -2.03 4.70
CA PHE A 727 -18.20 -1.04 5.26
C PHE A 727 -18.08 0.13 4.29
N GLY A 728 -17.78 1.28 4.83
CA GLY A 728 -17.57 2.45 4.00
C GLY A 728 -17.02 3.61 4.79
N PHE A 729 -16.58 4.62 4.07
CA PHE A 729 -16.14 5.86 4.66
C PHE A 729 -16.57 7.08 3.84
N TYR A 730 -16.66 8.19 4.52
CA TYR A 730 -16.70 9.53 3.95
C TYR A 730 -15.47 10.30 4.43
N THR A 731 -14.79 10.98 3.51
CA THR A 731 -13.66 11.85 3.84
C THR A 731 -13.94 13.25 3.31
N LEU A 732 -13.82 14.22 4.20
CA LEU A 732 -13.69 15.63 3.86
C LEU A 732 -12.22 16.02 4.04
N ASN A 733 -11.59 16.52 2.97
CA ASN A 733 -10.17 16.81 2.91
C ASN A 733 -9.89 18.24 2.43
N TYR A 734 -8.90 18.87 3.02
CA TYR A 734 -8.32 20.15 2.58
C TYR A 734 -6.81 20.02 2.63
N SER A 735 -6.18 20.07 1.46
CA SER A 735 -4.74 19.94 1.32
C SER A 735 -4.15 21.13 0.57
N ASN A 736 -3.13 21.76 1.14
CA ASN A 736 -2.37 22.83 0.51
C ASN A 736 -0.88 22.48 0.50
N SER A 737 -0.19 22.83 -0.58
CA SER A 737 1.23 22.62 -0.76
C SER A 737 1.81 23.65 -1.73
N ASP A 738 3.10 23.89 -1.65
CA ASP A 738 3.88 24.64 -2.64
C ASP A 738 4.75 23.71 -3.49
N THR A 739 4.49 22.41 -3.42
CA THR A 739 5.17 21.39 -4.23
C THR A 739 4.21 20.26 -4.61
N SER A 740 4.47 19.64 -5.74
CA SER A 740 3.86 18.37 -6.15
C SER A 740 4.87 17.19 -6.07
N GLY A 741 5.96 17.36 -5.33
CA GLY A 741 7.03 16.38 -5.16
C GLY A 741 8.38 16.85 -5.71
N ALA A 742 9.41 16.01 -5.55
CA ALA A 742 10.79 16.34 -5.89
C ALA A 742 11.00 16.72 -7.37
N SER A 743 10.22 16.15 -8.29
CA SER A 743 10.32 16.44 -9.72
C SER A 743 9.55 17.69 -10.15
N SER A 744 8.84 18.36 -9.22
CA SER A 744 8.10 19.58 -9.54
C SER A 744 8.99 20.81 -9.47
N PHE A 745 8.73 21.78 -10.36
CA PHE A 745 9.38 23.08 -10.37
C PHE A 745 8.39 24.15 -9.95
N PRO A 746 8.80 25.12 -9.13
CA PRO A 746 7.97 26.27 -8.84
C PRO A 746 7.88 27.20 -10.05
N SER A 747 6.78 27.95 -10.17
CA SER A 747 6.65 28.99 -11.18
C SER A 747 7.63 30.17 -10.95
N ASN A 748 8.17 30.27 -9.75
CA ASN A 748 9.19 31.24 -9.37
C ASN A 748 10.20 30.59 -8.42
N SER A 749 11.40 30.32 -8.92
CA SER A 749 12.47 29.66 -8.15
C SER A 749 12.94 30.45 -6.91
N TYR A 750 12.61 31.74 -6.81
CA TYR A 750 12.99 32.64 -5.72
C TYR A 750 11.88 32.85 -4.69
N ASN A 751 10.61 32.60 -5.08
CA ASN A 751 9.45 32.79 -4.19
C ASN A 751 8.50 31.57 -4.25
N LEU A 752 8.78 30.55 -3.45
CA LEU A 752 7.94 29.34 -3.38
C LEU A 752 6.54 29.61 -2.86
N MET A 753 6.37 30.64 -2.01
CA MET A 753 5.05 30.99 -1.46
C MET A 753 4.05 31.46 -2.52
N GLN A 754 4.51 31.85 -3.69
CA GLN A 754 3.66 32.15 -4.84
C GLN A 754 2.87 30.92 -5.30
N ASP A 755 3.44 29.71 -5.09
CA ASP A 755 2.84 28.44 -5.46
C ASP A 755 2.18 27.72 -4.27
N TYR A 756 2.11 28.38 -3.10
CA TYR A 756 1.38 27.79 -1.97
C TYR A 756 -0.13 27.92 -2.18
N GLY A 757 -0.78 26.80 -2.42
CA GLY A 757 -2.21 26.72 -2.67
C GLY A 757 -2.74 25.31 -2.60
N ARG A 758 -3.86 25.03 -3.26
CA ARG A 758 -4.44 23.69 -3.32
C ARG A 758 -3.42 22.70 -3.86
N ALA A 759 -3.19 21.60 -3.12
CA ALA A 759 -2.35 20.52 -3.60
C ALA A 759 -3.00 19.82 -4.79
N SER A 760 -2.20 19.30 -5.73
CA SER A 760 -2.71 18.59 -6.92
C SER A 760 -3.59 17.38 -6.59
N PHE A 761 -3.42 16.78 -5.40
CA PHE A 761 -4.21 15.66 -4.88
C PHE A 761 -5.33 16.10 -3.91
N ASP A 762 -5.69 17.38 -3.85
CA ASP A 762 -6.77 17.90 -3.00
C ASP A 762 -8.15 17.53 -3.54
N ILE A 763 -8.53 16.27 -3.37
CA ILE A 763 -9.91 15.83 -3.61
C ILE A 763 -10.70 16.07 -2.33
N ARG A 764 -11.60 17.04 -2.35
CA ARG A 764 -12.28 17.55 -1.14
C ARG A 764 -13.25 16.59 -0.51
N GLN A 765 -14.03 15.88 -1.32
CA GLN A 765 -15.05 14.96 -0.83
C GLN A 765 -14.86 13.59 -1.50
N ARG A 766 -14.86 12.57 -0.67
CA ARG A 766 -14.72 11.20 -1.13
C ARG A 766 -15.67 10.30 -0.34
N VAL A 767 -16.43 9.48 -1.04
CA VAL A 767 -17.30 8.45 -0.47
C VAL A 767 -16.86 7.10 -1.02
N PHE A 768 -16.79 6.14 -0.14
CA PHE A 768 -16.59 4.75 -0.50
C PHE A 768 -17.58 3.87 0.26
N VAL A 769 -18.20 2.90 -0.41
CA VAL A 769 -19.03 1.85 0.21
C VAL A 769 -18.73 0.53 -0.48
N GLY A 770 -18.38 -0.49 0.30
CA GLY A 770 -18.14 -1.84 -0.21
C GLY A 770 -18.66 -2.90 0.75
N GLY A 771 -18.67 -4.16 0.30
CA GLY A 771 -19.01 -5.28 1.16
C GLY A 771 -19.74 -6.41 0.45
N THR A 772 -20.46 -7.20 1.23
CA THR A 772 -21.10 -8.44 0.79
C THR A 772 -22.53 -8.54 1.29
N ILE A 773 -23.45 -8.88 0.41
CA ILE A 773 -24.86 -9.15 0.69
C ILE A 773 -25.18 -10.57 0.20
N THR A 774 -25.50 -11.47 1.13
CA THR A 774 -25.94 -12.82 0.79
C THR A 774 -27.43 -12.82 0.49
N LEU A 775 -27.78 -13.13 -0.75
CA LEU A 775 -29.14 -13.20 -1.26
C LEU A 775 -29.71 -14.64 -1.16
N PRO A 776 -31.03 -14.84 -1.34
CA PRO A 776 -31.62 -16.18 -1.46
C PRO A 776 -30.93 -17.03 -2.56
N TYR A 777 -31.09 -18.36 -2.47
CA TYR A 777 -30.55 -19.34 -3.43
C TYR A 777 -29.03 -19.32 -3.58
N ALA A 778 -28.29 -18.95 -2.50
CA ALA A 778 -26.83 -18.89 -2.45
C ALA A 778 -26.21 -17.87 -3.44
N PHE A 779 -26.96 -16.87 -3.86
CA PHE A 779 -26.39 -15.73 -4.56
C PHE A 779 -25.69 -14.80 -3.56
N GLN A 780 -24.60 -14.23 -4.02
CA GLN A 780 -23.83 -13.23 -3.29
C GLN A 780 -23.66 -12.00 -4.15
N LEU A 781 -24.02 -10.84 -3.61
CA LEU A 781 -23.87 -9.54 -4.25
C LEU A 781 -22.81 -8.74 -3.50
N ASN A 782 -21.82 -8.25 -4.24
CA ASN A 782 -20.75 -7.41 -3.72
C ASN A 782 -20.81 -6.04 -4.40
N PRO A 783 -21.35 -5.02 -3.74
CA PRO A 783 -21.30 -3.64 -4.22
C PRO A 783 -19.93 -3.02 -3.90
N PHE A 784 -19.46 -2.16 -4.81
CA PHE A 784 -18.31 -1.29 -4.63
C PHE A 784 -18.64 0.08 -5.24
N LEU A 785 -18.93 1.04 -4.39
CA LEU A 785 -19.24 2.42 -4.77
C LEU A 785 -18.04 3.31 -4.45
N ALA A 786 -17.57 4.06 -5.43
CA ALA A 786 -16.59 5.13 -5.26
C ALA A 786 -17.14 6.43 -5.84
N VAL A 787 -17.07 7.50 -5.06
CA VAL A 787 -17.50 8.85 -5.46
C VAL A 787 -16.43 9.83 -5.00
N ASN A 788 -15.94 10.66 -5.94
CA ASN A 788 -14.99 11.73 -5.65
C ASN A 788 -15.51 13.05 -6.19
N SER A 789 -15.32 14.12 -5.44
CA SER A 789 -15.40 15.47 -6.02
C SER A 789 -14.29 15.68 -7.06
N GLY A 790 -14.42 16.68 -7.91
CA GLY A 790 -13.37 17.05 -8.86
C GLY A 790 -12.03 17.33 -8.17
N GLY A 791 -10.95 16.83 -8.75
CA GLY A 791 -9.60 17.23 -8.38
C GLY A 791 -9.24 18.60 -8.98
N PRO A 792 -8.36 19.38 -8.37
CA PRO A 792 -7.90 20.64 -8.94
C PRO A 792 -6.95 20.40 -10.11
N PHE A 793 -6.86 21.39 -11.02
CA PHE A 793 -5.86 21.42 -12.06
C PHE A 793 -5.26 22.82 -12.21
N ASN A 794 -4.00 22.85 -12.64
CA ASN A 794 -3.28 24.10 -12.81
C ASN A 794 -3.62 24.76 -14.16
N VAL A 795 -3.75 26.10 -14.15
CA VAL A 795 -3.92 26.89 -15.38
C VAL A 795 -2.60 27.56 -15.69
N THR A 796 -2.05 27.33 -16.90
CA THR A 796 -0.77 27.88 -17.35
C THR A 796 -0.93 28.64 -18.66
N VAL A 797 0.01 29.55 -18.91
CA VAL A 797 0.03 30.33 -20.18
C VAL A 797 0.66 29.56 -21.35
N GLY A 798 1.30 28.39 -21.08
CA GLY A 798 1.98 27.62 -22.11
C GLY A 798 3.21 28.29 -22.73
N GLN A 799 3.80 29.26 -22.02
CA GLN A 799 5.03 29.96 -22.39
C GLN A 799 5.95 30.02 -21.17
N ASP A 800 7.23 30.20 -21.43
CA ASP A 800 8.26 30.48 -20.41
C ASP A 800 8.40 32.02 -20.33
N LEU A 801 7.68 32.63 -19.38
CA LEU A 801 7.64 34.07 -19.22
C LEU A 801 8.83 34.61 -18.45
N ASN A 802 9.43 33.83 -17.57
CA ASN A 802 10.52 34.19 -16.68
C ASN A 802 11.89 33.70 -17.17
N ALA A 803 11.94 33.03 -18.32
CA ALA A 803 13.12 32.47 -18.99
C ALA A 803 13.94 31.50 -18.13
N ASP A 804 13.29 30.75 -17.29
CA ASP A 804 13.90 29.66 -16.51
C ASP A 804 13.93 28.32 -17.26
N SER A 805 13.44 28.31 -18.49
CA SER A 805 13.33 27.15 -19.41
C SER A 805 12.23 26.15 -19.03
N ILE A 806 11.27 26.57 -18.21
CA ILE A 806 10.14 25.74 -17.74
C ILE A 806 8.81 26.38 -18.15
N PHE A 807 7.87 25.60 -18.68
CA PHE A 807 6.59 26.08 -19.21
C PHE A 807 5.45 25.94 -18.19
N ASN A 808 5.66 26.36 -16.94
CA ASN A 808 4.70 26.26 -15.86
C ASN A 808 4.16 27.62 -15.38
N ASP A 809 4.48 28.71 -16.08
CA ASP A 809 4.05 30.04 -15.73
C ASP A 809 2.53 30.20 -15.76
N ARG A 810 1.98 30.85 -14.75
CA ARG A 810 0.54 31.07 -14.55
C ARG A 810 0.12 32.47 -15.01
N PRO A 811 -1.09 32.61 -15.55
CA PRO A 811 -1.63 33.93 -15.90
C PRO A 811 -1.95 34.76 -14.67
N GLY A 812 -2.11 36.06 -14.85
CA GLY A 812 -2.80 36.93 -13.90
C GLY A 812 -4.31 36.92 -14.11
N PHE A 813 -5.07 37.56 -13.21
CA PHE A 813 -6.45 37.94 -13.50
C PHE A 813 -6.47 39.16 -14.41
N ALA A 814 -7.23 39.12 -15.51
CA ALA A 814 -7.43 40.29 -16.35
C ALA A 814 -8.25 41.33 -15.61
N ASN A 815 -7.92 42.59 -15.80
CA ASN A 815 -8.63 43.75 -15.24
C ASN A 815 -8.86 44.79 -16.33
N GLY A 816 -9.51 45.92 -16.01
CA GLY A 816 -9.85 46.96 -16.98
C GLY A 816 -8.62 47.62 -17.69
N ASN A 817 -7.43 47.42 -17.19
CA ASN A 817 -6.17 47.90 -17.75
C ASN A 817 -5.42 46.85 -18.58
N THR A 818 -5.88 45.58 -18.54
CA THR A 818 -5.25 44.53 -19.31
C THR A 818 -5.53 44.70 -20.80
N PRO A 819 -4.51 44.73 -21.66
CA PRO A 819 -4.72 44.82 -23.10
C PRO A 819 -5.63 43.68 -23.64
N ALA A 820 -6.49 43.98 -24.57
CA ALA A 820 -7.39 43.02 -25.15
C ALA A 820 -6.66 41.79 -25.74
N ASN A 821 -5.45 42.02 -26.30
CA ASN A 821 -4.62 40.97 -26.88
C ASN A 821 -3.99 40.03 -25.83
N ASP A 822 -3.85 40.50 -24.58
CA ASP A 822 -3.31 39.75 -23.45
C ASP A 822 -4.41 39.13 -22.61
N THR A 823 -5.67 39.45 -22.94
CA THR A 823 -6.84 38.88 -22.25
C THR A 823 -7.30 37.58 -22.92
N ARG A 824 -7.49 36.54 -22.09
CA ARG A 824 -8.12 35.28 -22.50
C ARG A 824 -9.38 35.07 -21.69
N THR A 825 -10.55 35.21 -22.35
CA THR A 825 -11.86 34.94 -21.73
C THR A 825 -12.15 33.46 -21.79
N THR A 826 -12.41 32.85 -20.62
CA THR A 826 -12.67 31.42 -20.46
C THR A 826 -13.85 31.18 -19.54
N SER A 827 -14.30 29.94 -19.43
CA SER A 827 -15.34 29.51 -18.46
C SER A 827 -14.89 29.66 -16.99
N LEU A 828 -13.58 29.80 -16.75
CA LEU A 828 -12.99 29.97 -15.41
C LEU A 828 -12.76 31.45 -15.06
N GLY A 829 -12.97 32.35 -15.99
CA GLY A 829 -12.78 33.80 -15.86
C GLY A 829 -11.90 34.38 -16.96
N ASP A 830 -11.61 35.66 -16.85
CA ASP A 830 -10.74 36.41 -17.75
C ASP A 830 -9.31 36.44 -17.21
N PHE A 831 -8.37 35.96 -18.01
CA PHE A 831 -6.98 35.83 -17.62
C PHE A 831 -6.08 36.76 -18.44
N ASN A 832 -5.11 37.37 -17.75
CA ASN A 832 -3.99 38.10 -18.35
C ASN A 832 -2.85 37.12 -18.63
N VAL A 833 -2.53 36.86 -19.91
CA VAL A 833 -1.48 35.93 -20.32
C VAL A 833 -0.06 36.52 -20.31
N ALA A 834 0.06 37.81 -20.04
CA ALA A 834 1.34 38.50 -19.91
C ALA A 834 1.36 39.38 -18.62
N PRO A 835 1.30 38.72 -17.43
CA PRO A 835 1.16 39.44 -16.17
C PRO A 835 2.50 40.09 -15.73
N ALA A 836 2.90 41.20 -16.37
CA ALA A 836 4.16 41.88 -16.10
C ALA A 836 4.20 42.41 -14.67
N GLY A 837 4.75 41.67 -13.72
CA GLY A 837 4.86 42.04 -12.30
C GLY A 837 3.56 42.04 -11.50
N GLU A 838 2.47 41.57 -12.07
CA GLU A 838 1.20 41.42 -11.40
C GLU A 838 1.11 40.07 -10.62
N SER A 839 0.16 40.02 -9.71
CA SER A 839 -0.13 38.76 -9.00
C SER A 839 -0.71 37.70 -9.97
N VAL A 840 -0.07 36.56 -10.03
CA VAL A 840 -0.60 35.41 -10.78
C VAL A 840 -1.76 34.74 -10.03
N ILE A 841 -2.62 34.02 -10.75
CA ILE A 841 -3.71 33.25 -10.15
C ILE A 841 -3.17 32.19 -9.18
N PRO A 842 -3.95 31.73 -8.18
CA PRO A 842 -3.54 30.63 -7.30
C PRO A 842 -3.18 29.36 -8.09
N ILE A 843 -2.23 28.59 -7.55
CA ILE A 843 -1.90 27.27 -8.12
C ILE A 843 -3.13 26.34 -8.06
N ASN A 844 -3.29 25.47 -9.06
CA ASN A 844 -4.38 24.54 -9.14
C ASN A 844 -5.77 25.20 -9.01
N TYR A 845 -5.93 26.31 -9.72
CA TYR A 845 -7.13 27.18 -9.67
C TYR A 845 -8.36 26.51 -10.27
N GLY A 846 -8.20 25.68 -11.28
CA GLY A 846 -9.32 25.00 -11.97
C GLY A 846 -9.86 23.83 -11.15
N ASP A 847 -11.16 23.58 -11.26
CA ASP A 847 -11.84 22.39 -10.71
C ASP A 847 -12.16 21.42 -11.84
N GLY A 848 -11.70 20.19 -11.73
CA GLY A 848 -12.01 19.10 -12.65
C GLY A 848 -13.39 18.49 -12.38
N PRO A 849 -13.83 17.56 -13.23
CA PRO A 849 -15.13 16.90 -13.08
C PRO A 849 -15.14 15.96 -11.87
N ALA A 850 -16.32 15.81 -11.26
CA ALA A 850 -16.56 14.77 -10.26
C ALA A 850 -16.60 13.39 -10.91
N ALA A 851 -16.24 12.36 -10.17
CA ALA A 851 -16.21 10.98 -10.65
C ALA A 851 -17.09 10.08 -9.76
N VAL A 852 -17.87 9.20 -10.42
CA VAL A 852 -18.78 8.24 -9.75
C VAL A 852 -18.66 6.89 -10.44
N SER A 853 -18.40 5.84 -9.68
CA SER A 853 -18.41 4.46 -10.16
C SER A 853 -19.13 3.55 -9.17
N LEU A 854 -20.14 2.82 -9.63
CA LEU A 854 -20.74 1.72 -8.90
C LEU A 854 -20.44 0.42 -9.65
N ASN A 855 -19.63 -0.43 -9.02
CA ASN A 855 -19.33 -1.77 -9.48
C ASN A 855 -20.21 -2.76 -8.70
N LEU A 856 -20.79 -3.71 -9.39
CA LEU A 856 -21.56 -4.79 -8.78
C LEU A 856 -21.02 -6.14 -9.23
N ARG A 857 -20.71 -7.00 -8.28
CA ARG A 857 -20.32 -8.38 -8.53
C ARG A 857 -21.41 -9.30 -8.01
N LEU A 858 -21.95 -10.14 -8.87
CA LEU A 858 -22.93 -11.16 -8.54
C LEU A 858 -22.32 -12.53 -8.75
N SER A 859 -22.29 -13.35 -7.69
CA SER A 859 -21.76 -14.70 -7.76
C SER A 859 -22.74 -15.72 -7.23
N ARG A 860 -22.60 -16.96 -7.72
CA ARG A 860 -23.32 -18.13 -7.20
C ARG A 860 -22.40 -19.34 -7.18
N THR A 861 -22.38 -20.03 -6.04
CA THR A 861 -21.56 -21.24 -5.85
C THR A 861 -22.43 -22.48 -5.87
N PHE A 862 -22.02 -23.49 -6.66
CA PHE A 862 -22.59 -24.81 -6.76
C PHE A 862 -21.62 -25.82 -6.15
N GLY A 863 -22.04 -26.52 -5.10
CA GLY A 863 -21.25 -27.56 -4.48
C GLY A 863 -21.66 -28.95 -4.90
N PHE A 864 -20.70 -29.81 -5.13
CA PHE A 864 -20.90 -31.22 -5.52
C PHE A 864 -19.85 -32.13 -4.92
N GLY A 865 -20.06 -33.46 -5.04
CA GLY A 865 -19.22 -34.46 -4.37
C GLY A 865 -19.57 -34.71 -2.90
N PRO A 866 -18.72 -35.40 -2.15
CA PRO A 866 -18.99 -35.75 -0.77
C PRO A 866 -19.06 -34.52 0.12
N GLU A 867 -19.91 -34.60 1.15
CA GLU A 867 -19.96 -33.58 2.19
C GLU A 867 -18.69 -33.63 3.03
N VAL A 868 -18.07 -32.47 3.26
CA VAL A 868 -16.95 -32.34 4.18
C VAL A 868 -17.53 -32.38 5.60
N LYS A 869 -17.35 -33.53 6.29
CA LYS A 869 -17.78 -33.71 7.69
C LYS A 869 -16.98 -32.76 8.58
N GLY A 870 -17.51 -31.58 8.85
CA GLY A 870 -16.87 -30.55 9.67
C GLY A 870 -17.67 -29.25 9.82
N GLY A 871 -18.76 -29.09 9.05
CA GLY A 871 -19.54 -27.85 9.02
C GLY A 871 -21.04 -28.06 8.89
N ALA A 872 -21.70 -28.80 9.80
CA ALA A 872 -23.14 -28.92 9.79
C ALA A 872 -23.82 -27.66 10.27
N ALA A 873 -24.32 -26.84 9.35
CA ALA A 873 -25.37 -25.88 9.64
C ALA A 873 -26.66 -26.65 9.89
N ARG A 874 -27.09 -26.79 11.15
CA ARG A 874 -28.44 -27.18 11.48
C ARG A 874 -29.39 -26.03 11.14
N GLY A 875 -30.30 -26.26 10.24
CA GLY A 875 -31.47 -25.44 10.00
C GLY A 875 -32.36 -25.30 11.25
N PRO A 876 -33.21 -24.27 11.36
CA PRO A 876 -34.03 -24.03 12.53
C PRO A 876 -35.26 -24.94 12.51
N GLY A 877 -35.32 -25.85 13.49
CA GLY A 877 -36.46 -26.71 13.73
C GLY A 877 -36.56 -27.10 15.22
N GLY A 878 -37.44 -26.44 15.92
CA GLY A 878 -38.26 -26.66 17.08
C GLY A 878 -37.83 -27.63 18.18
N GLY A 879 -37.96 -27.19 19.42
CA GLY A 879 -38.09 -28.10 20.59
C GLY A 879 -37.64 -27.45 21.90
N SER A 880 -38.62 -27.00 22.63
CA SER A 880 -38.63 -26.49 23.99
C SER A 880 -38.01 -27.42 25.04
N GLY A 881 -37.41 -26.83 26.08
CA GLY A 881 -37.14 -27.54 27.35
C GLY A 881 -36.19 -26.77 28.26
N GLY A 882 -36.77 -26.20 29.29
CA GLY A 882 -36.20 -25.27 30.25
C GLY A 882 -35.25 -25.86 31.28
N GLY A 883 -34.67 -24.98 32.04
CA GLY A 883 -34.08 -25.14 33.34
C GLY A 883 -32.84 -24.30 33.61
N PRO A 884 -32.78 -23.65 34.76
CA PRO A 884 -31.88 -22.52 34.93
C PRO A 884 -30.64 -22.87 35.77
N GLY A 885 -29.65 -22.06 35.70
CA GLY A 885 -28.74 -21.78 36.79
C GLY A 885 -27.29 -22.19 36.59
N GLY A 886 -26.42 -21.28 36.89
CA GLY A 886 -25.03 -21.56 37.19
C GLY A 886 -24.03 -20.50 36.76
N TYR A 887 -23.66 -19.70 37.69
CA TYR A 887 -22.65 -18.66 37.69
C TYR A 887 -21.24 -19.09 37.29
N GLY A 888 -20.56 -18.21 36.62
CA GLY A 888 -19.23 -17.70 36.97
C GLY A 888 -17.99 -18.50 36.57
N GLY A 889 -17.12 -17.85 35.85
CA GLY A 889 -15.74 -18.27 35.67
C GLY A 889 -15.01 -17.44 34.66
N GLY A 890 -14.35 -16.37 35.12
CA GLY A 890 -13.53 -15.51 34.30
C GLY A 890 -12.36 -16.23 33.65
N GLY A 891 -12.41 -16.32 32.33
CA GLY A 891 -11.26 -16.72 31.53
C GLY A 891 -10.31 -15.52 31.40
N ARG A 892 -9.11 -15.64 31.89
CA ARG A 892 -8.01 -14.69 31.65
C ARG A 892 -7.72 -14.68 30.16
N GLY A 893 -8.09 -13.58 29.52
CA GLY A 893 -7.64 -13.28 28.16
C GLY A 893 -6.13 -13.10 28.18
N GLY A 894 -5.43 -13.94 27.45
CA GLY A 894 -4.04 -13.69 27.09
C GLY A 894 -3.98 -12.42 26.21
N PRO A 895 -2.89 -11.66 26.27
CA PRO A 895 -2.76 -10.46 25.47
C PRO A 895 -2.82 -10.80 23.97
N PRO A 896 -3.51 -10.00 23.15
CA PRO A 896 -3.42 -10.11 21.71
C PRO A 896 -2.04 -9.60 21.29
N GLY A 897 -1.06 -10.48 21.25
CA GLY A 897 0.22 -10.24 20.62
C GLY A 897 0.00 -10.30 19.11
N GLY A 898 0.03 -9.15 18.46
CA GLY A 898 0.04 -9.07 17.00
C GLY A 898 1.39 -9.44 16.43
N GLY A 899 1.78 -10.69 16.59
CA GLY A 899 2.82 -11.31 15.80
C GLY A 899 2.19 -12.48 15.07
N LEU A 900 2.42 -12.62 13.80
CA LEU A 900 2.13 -13.81 13.00
C LEU A 900 2.95 -15.01 13.47
N ALA A 901 3.44 -14.96 14.72
CA ALA A 901 4.24 -15.98 15.32
C ALA A 901 3.40 -17.22 15.57
N GLY A 902 3.59 -18.21 14.74
CA GLY A 902 3.56 -19.59 15.14
C GLY A 902 2.27 -20.09 15.79
N ARG A 903 1.16 -20.08 15.09
CA ARG A 903 0.30 -21.24 15.21
C ARG A 903 0.91 -22.31 14.31
N GLY A 904 1.70 -23.16 14.91
CA GLY A 904 2.25 -24.33 14.27
C GLY A 904 1.17 -25.08 13.47
N LEU A 905 1.59 -25.89 12.53
CA LEU A 905 0.84 -26.76 11.61
C LEU A 905 -0.29 -27.61 12.22
N SER A 906 -0.68 -27.38 13.45
CA SER A 906 -1.76 -28.04 14.17
C SER A 906 -2.83 -27.02 14.59
N GLY A 907 -3.89 -26.92 13.78
CA GLY A 907 -5.17 -26.40 14.23
C GLY A 907 -5.65 -25.09 13.63
N ALA A 908 -5.75 -25.03 12.33
CA ALA A 908 -6.73 -24.20 11.66
C ALA A 908 -7.26 -24.96 10.42
N GLY A 909 -7.99 -26.01 10.67
CA GLY A 909 -8.86 -26.65 9.68
C GLY A 909 -10.07 -25.77 9.34
N GLY A 910 -9.89 -24.46 9.28
CA GLY A 910 -10.80 -23.55 8.63
C GLY A 910 -10.41 -23.53 7.16
N ASN A 911 -11.30 -23.93 6.28
CA ASN A 911 -11.15 -23.86 4.84
C ASN A 911 -10.71 -22.43 4.48
N PRO A 912 -9.46 -22.17 4.06
CA PRO A 912 -8.97 -20.83 3.73
C PRO A 912 -9.62 -20.29 2.45
N PHE A 913 -10.36 -21.10 1.75
CA PHE A 913 -11.16 -20.75 0.60
C PHE A 913 -12.54 -20.35 1.13
N GLY A 914 -12.89 -19.07 1.08
CA GLY A 914 -14.09 -18.46 1.61
C GLY A 914 -15.30 -19.40 1.63
N GLN A 915 -15.67 -19.88 2.79
CA GLN A 915 -16.87 -20.69 2.93
C GLN A 915 -18.07 -19.79 2.63
N ASN A 916 -18.61 -19.91 1.43
CA ASN A 916 -20.02 -19.69 1.25
C ASN A 916 -20.76 -20.63 2.21
N ALA A 917 -21.38 -20.09 3.25
CA ALA A 917 -22.08 -20.83 4.31
C ALA A 917 -23.20 -21.77 3.79
N ALA A 918 -23.36 -21.90 2.48
CA ALA A 918 -24.39 -22.69 1.82
C ALA A 918 -23.89 -24.03 1.24
N VAL A 919 -22.55 -24.28 1.13
CA VAL A 919 -22.09 -25.47 0.42
C VAL A 919 -20.92 -26.13 1.13
N SER A 920 -21.22 -27.09 2.00
CA SER A 920 -20.25 -27.95 2.69
C SER A 920 -19.83 -29.16 1.83
N ARG A 921 -19.51 -28.92 0.54
CA ARG A 921 -19.09 -29.97 -0.35
C ARG A 921 -17.64 -29.84 -0.78
N ARG A 922 -17.01 -30.98 -1.11
CA ARG A 922 -15.59 -31.04 -1.44
C ARG A 922 -15.25 -30.23 -2.69
N TYR A 923 -16.13 -30.24 -3.69
CA TYR A 923 -15.92 -29.54 -4.96
C TYR A 923 -16.91 -28.41 -5.09
N ASN A 924 -16.43 -27.22 -5.47
CA ASN A 924 -17.27 -26.05 -5.65
C ASN A 924 -16.98 -25.41 -7.00
N LEU A 925 -18.04 -25.07 -7.73
CA LEU A 925 -18.01 -24.26 -8.94
C LEU A 925 -18.72 -22.95 -8.66
N THR A 926 -17.98 -21.84 -8.74
CA THR A 926 -18.52 -20.49 -8.58
C THR A 926 -18.55 -19.80 -9.94
N LEU A 927 -19.75 -19.33 -10.32
CA LEU A 927 -19.95 -18.47 -11.47
C LEU A 927 -20.12 -17.05 -10.97
N THR A 928 -19.41 -16.11 -11.60
CA THR A 928 -19.45 -14.68 -11.23
C THR A 928 -19.63 -13.82 -12.47
N ALA A 929 -20.49 -12.82 -12.35
CA ALA A 929 -20.61 -11.72 -13.31
C ALA A 929 -20.29 -10.42 -12.57
N SER A 930 -19.31 -9.66 -13.06
CA SER A 930 -18.89 -8.38 -12.50
C SER A 930 -19.24 -7.29 -13.50
N ALA A 931 -20.14 -6.38 -13.12
CA ALA A 931 -20.46 -5.19 -13.90
C ALA A 931 -19.77 -3.99 -13.25
N ARG A 932 -18.82 -3.41 -13.97
CA ARG A 932 -18.12 -2.19 -13.55
C ARG A 932 -18.83 -0.99 -14.09
N ASN A 933 -18.90 0.08 -13.28
CA ASN A 933 -19.60 1.30 -13.63
C ASN A 933 -20.98 0.99 -14.26
N ILE A 934 -21.81 0.27 -13.49
CA ILE A 934 -23.09 -0.31 -13.99
C ILE A 934 -24.02 0.74 -14.59
N PHE A 935 -23.96 2.00 -14.08
CA PHE A 935 -24.75 3.11 -14.60
C PHE A 935 -24.16 3.71 -15.87
N ASN A 936 -23.00 3.27 -16.31
CA ASN A 936 -22.30 3.82 -17.47
C ASN A 936 -22.10 5.34 -17.37
N HIS A 937 -21.83 5.84 -16.15
CA HIS A 937 -21.45 7.23 -15.95
C HIS A 937 -20.04 7.47 -16.52
N ILE A 938 -19.88 8.52 -17.35
CA ILE A 938 -18.58 8.81 -17.93
C ILE A 938 -17.77 9.60 -16.91
N ASN A 939 -16.66 9.01 -16.52
CA ASN A 939 -15.71 9.67 -15.66
C ASN A 939 -14.58 10.23 -16.52
N TYR A 940 -14.60 11.57 -16.70
CA TYR A 940 -13.56 12.28 -17.45
C TYR A 940 -12.31 12.49 -16.62
N GLY A 941 -11.18 12.53 -17.31
CA GLY A 941 -9.88 12.89 -16.72
C GLY A 941 -9.76 14.37 -16.37
N THR A 942 -8.55 14.76 -15.94
CA THR A 942 -8.25 16.16 -15.62
C THR A 942 -8.36 17.03 -16.86
N PRO A 943 -9.02 18.19 -16.81
CA PRO A 943 -9.08 19.13 -17.92
C PRO A 943 -7.72 19.68 -18.32
N VAL A 944 -7.60 20.07 -19.59
CA VAL A 944 -6.39 20.70 -20.12
C VAL A 944 -6.29 22.12 -19.59
N GLY A 945 -5.20 22.42 -18.85
CA GLY A 945 -5.00 23.70 -18.18
C GLY A 945 -4.14 24.72 -18.95
N ASN A 946 -3.64 24.40 -20.15
CA ASN A 946 -2.87 25.33 -20.96
C ASN A 946 -3.82 26.26 -21.73
N LEU A 947 -3.77 27.57 -21.43
CA LEU A 947 -4.61 28.60 -22.07
C LEU A 947 -4.44 28.69 -23.60
N ASN A 948 -3.32 28.24 -24.11
CA ASN A 948 -3.06 28.23 -25.55
C ASN A 948 -3.55 26.97 -26.25
N SER A 949 -4.09 26.01 -25.49
CA SER A 949 -4.68 24.80 -26.05
C SER A 949 -6.03 25.08 -26.70
N PRO A 950 -6.31 24.55 -27.89
CA PRO A 950 -7.63 24.61 -28.50
C PRO A 950 -8.72 23.92 -27.66
N VAL A 951 -8.33 23.03 -26.75
CA VAL A 951 -9.21 22.26 -25.86
C VAL A 951 -9.03 22.67 -24.39
N PHE A 952 -8.69 23.93 -24.12
CA PHE A 952 -8.57 24.45 -22.76
C PHE A 952 -9.87 24.23 -21.99
N GLY A 953 -9.75 23.74 -20.76
CA GLY A 953 -10.87 23.48 -19.85
C GLY A 953 -11.66 22.21 -20.19
N GLU A 954 -11.34 21.52 -21.27
CA GLU A 954 -11.92 20.24 -21.65
C GLU A 954 -10.99 19.08 -21.28
N SER A 955 -11.59 17.93 -20.95
CA SER A 955 -10.81 16.70 -20.73
C SER A 955 -10.53 16.02 -22.06
N ASN A 956 -9.28 15.65 -22.30
CA ASN A 956 -8.87 14.90 -23.47
C ASN A 956 -8.66 13.41 -23.20
N SER A 957 -9.04 12.95 -22.01
CA SER A 957 -8.91 11.57 -21.56
C SER A 957 -10.00 11.18 -20.58
N LEU A 958 -10.13 9.87 -20.35
CA LEU A 958 -10.95 9.34 -19.26
C LEU A 958 -10.17 9.38 -17.94
N ALA A 959 -10.92 9.34 -16.82
CA ALA A 959 -10.35 9.36 -15.49
C ALA A 959 -9.42 8.15 -15.23
N SER A 960 -8.45 8.35 -14.36
CA SER A 960 -7.54 7.31 -13.87
C SER A 960 -7.93 6.79 -12.49
N GLY A 961 -7.17 5.84 -11.93
CA GLY A 961 -7.41 5.28 -10.60
C GLY A 961 -8.70 4.44 -10.55
N PRO A 962 -9.48 4.50 -9.46
CA PRO A 962 -10.72 3.71 -9.33
C PRO A 962 -11.78 4.06 -10.37
N PHE A 963 -11.53 5.09 -11.16
CA PHE A 963 -12.35 5.55 -12.27
C PHE A 963 -11.66 5.34 -13.63
N SER A 964 -10.57 4.56 -13.67
CA SER A 964 -9.76 4.28 -14.87
C SER A 964 -10.58 3.69 -16.01
N SER A 965 -9.93 3.45 -17.13
CA SER A 965 -10.56 2.91 -18.34
C SER A 965 -11.45 1.69 -18.11
N GLY A 966 -11.17 0.88 -17.05
CA GLY A 966 -12.05 -0.19 -16.59
C GLY A 966 -13.34 0.28 -15.91
N ASN A 967 -13.34 1.45 -15.29
CA ASN A 967 -14.45 2.01 -14.52
C ASN A 967 -14.98 3.33 -15.09
N SER A 968 -14.36 3.88 -16.11
CA SER A 968 -14.79 5.15 -16.73
C SER A 968 -15.99 4.99 -17.61
N ILE A 969 -16.19 3.80 -18.19
CA ILE A 969 -17.36 3.36 -18.95
C ILE A 969 -17.74 1.96 -18.47
N ARG A 970 -18.98 1.52 -18.74
CA ARG A 970 -19.44 0.21 -18.27
C ARG A 970 -18.71 -0.94 -18.96
N ARG A 971 -18.20 -1.88 -18.14
CA ARG A 971 -17.61 -3.17 -18.56
C ARG A 971 -18.25 -4.32 -17.80
N ILE A 972 -18.33 -5.49 -18.44
CA ILE A 972 -18.87 -6.70 -17.83
C ILE A 972 -17.86 -7.83 -18.00
N ASP A 973 -17.40 -8.37 -16.88
CA ASP A 973 -16.49 -9.53 -16.81
C ASP A 973 -17.26 -10.77 -16.37
N LEU A 974 -17.01 -11.89 -17.01
CA LEU A 974 -17.52 -13.19 -16.63
C LEU A 974 -16.39 -14.05 -16.08
N GLN A 975 -16.63 -14.73 -14.98
CA GLN A 975 -15.62 -15.53 -14.28
C GLN A 975 -16.20 -16.87 -13.84
N MET A 976 -15.39 -17.88 -13.96
CA MET A 976 -15.64 -19.22 -13.47
C MET A 976 -14.49 -19.64 -12.55
N THR A 977 -14.81 -20.10 -11.36
CA THR A 977 -13.84 -20.58 -10.37
C THR A 977 -14.22 -21.99 -9.93
N PHE A 978 -13.31 -22.93 -10.07
CA PHE A 978 -13.42 -24.28 -9.55
C PHE A 978 -12.45 -24.46 -8.38
N SER A 979 -12.95 -24.99 -7.25
CA SER A 979 -12.13 -25.27 -6.06
C SER A 979 -12.42 -26.68 -5.49
N PHE A 980 -11.36 -27.32 -4.93
CA PHE A 980 -11.41 -28.69 -4.40
C PHE A 980 -10.60 -28.87 -3.12
#